data_ff691b0db6945179a2f0e64edd478a05
#
_entry.id   ff691b0db6945179a2f0e64edd478a05
#
_cell.length_a   1.000
_cell.length_b   1.000
_cell.length_c   1.000
_cell.angle_alpha   90.00
_cell.angle_beta   90.00
_cell.angle_gamma   90.00
#
_symmetry.space_group_name_H-M   'P 1'
#
loop_
_entity.id
_entity.type
_entity.pdbx_description
1 polymer ?
#
loop_
_entity_poly.entity_id
_entity_poly.type
_entity_poly.pdbx_seq_one_letter_code
_entity_poly.pdbx_strand_id
1 'polypeptide(L)'
;MKRNLFLLLNILFYLNNTFSQAPEIEWQKSLGGSMDDFGNLQKTIDGGYISSSASFSNDGDVSGHHGSSLYSDVWVIKLDSAFNIEWQKSYGGTLSDWPAGIRQNAEGNFYVFAQSSSIDGDVPVNYGEGDYWIFKINSIGDILWSKVYGGSSNDAARNIQITSDGGCLLVGDSRSYDGDVSGLHGLGGSSDCWIVKLDTEGNMEWEKCFGGSSAELGLSAYVDTDGYVIAGPAFSNDGDVSGNNGLYDFWIFKLSFDGILIWQNCYGGTKYDYCFSVDGTADSGYILTGYSESNNGDVSGHHGASAKIDAGVIKVDHTGNLEWQQSYGGTKDEYGKRIKQTLDGGYILTGSATSIDGDVSINKGGDDCWLLKLNSSGIIEWETTYGGSADETGGSILELPEGDWLIANHTLSNDEDVLFNHGGEDFWIVRFGEACTPTPELCNSLDDNCNGLIDDAITETISISAGGPITFCQGGNVLLTATYSGATVQWKKNGTNIPGATSPTYLVNSKGTYTCETTSPCDTELSTGIFVNVQKNPPASITAGGATTFCAGGSVVLTANAGGGLSYQWYKGESLIAGATSINYTATIAGNYKCRVTKTATGCFKNSNVISVSVPCKEGELISENTIHIYPNPANDKITISFDREILSKTQLTIVEVTGKIVKEFYLFSNQTDINISEFAAGVYFIQGNINGIVYSEIFVKE
;
A
#
# COMPACT_ATOMS: atom_id res chain seq x y z
N MET A 1 -51.21 -8.55 -56.18
CA MET A 1 -49.85 -8.06 -56.46
C MET A 1 -49.43 -7.11 -55.32
N LYS A 2 -48.68 -7.60 -54.34
CA LYS A 2 -48.16 -6.82 -53.27
C LYS A 2 -46.60 -6.72 -53.43
N ARG A 3 -46.10 -5.53 -53.66
CA ARG A 3 -44.67 -5.22 -53.75
C ARG A 3 -44.15 -5.08 -52.34
N ASN A 4 -43.19 -5.96 -51.93
CA ASN A 4 -42.43 -5.83 -50.71
C ASN A 4 -41.28 -4.90 -51.01
N LEU A 5 -41.22 -3.79 -50.24
CA LEU A 5 -40.14 -2.85 -50.21
C LEU A 5 -39.17 -3.31 -49.11
N PHE A 6 -37.99 -3.81 -49.50
CA PHE A 6 -36.88 -4.07 -48.57
C PHE A 6 -36.19 -2.74 -48.24
N LEU A 7 -36.34 -2.29 -47.00
CA LEU A 7 -35.55 -1.21 -46.45
C LEU A 7 -34.20 -1.81 -46.01
N LEU A 8 -33.12 -1.54 -46.76
CA LEU A 8 -31.76 -1.75 -46.29
C LEU A 8 -31.42 -0.64 -45.28
N LEU A 9 -31.37 -1.03 -44.02
CA LEU A 9 -30.83 -0.18 -42.95
C LEU A 9 -29.32 -0.32 -43.02
N ASN A 10 -28.62 0.65 -43.62
CA ASN A 10 -27.19 0.82 -43.52
C ASN A 10 -26.89 1.35 -42.10
N ILE A 11 -26.54 0.45 -41.19
CA ILE A 11 -25.91 0.81 -39.91
C ILE A 11 -24.43 1.12 -40.24
N LEU A 12 -24.15 2.39 -40.44
CA LEU A 12 -22.77 2.89 -40.34
C LEU A 12 -22.37 2.72 -38.88
N PHE A 13 -21.55 1.72 -38.58
CA PHE A 13 -20.68 1.73 -37.42
C PHE A 13 -19.65 2.84 -37.64
N TYR A 14 -19.91 4.02 -37.13
CA TYR A 14 -18.83 4.93 -36.76
C TYR A 14 -18.08 4.22 -35.64
N LEU A 15 -16.94 3.61 -35.99
CA LEU A 15 -15.87 3.40 -35.03
C LEU A 15 -15.42 4.82 -34.61
N ASN A 16 -16.00 5.32 -33.54
CA ASN A 16 -15.34 6.36 -32.76
C ASN A 16 -14.06 5.69 -32.25
N ASN A 17 -12.95 5.92 -32.95
CA ASN A 17 -11.65 5.90 -32.30
C ASN A 17 -11.74 7.04 -31.27
N THR A 18 -12.08 6.71 -30.06
CA THR A 18 -11.77 7.58 -28.92
C THR A 18 -10.26 7.53 -28.83
N PHE A 19 -9.57 8.50 -29.46
CA PHE A 19 -8.22 8.82 -29.04
C PHE A 19 -8.31 9.04 -27.54
N SER A 20 -7.50 8.31 -26.77
CA SER A 20 -7.34 8.57 -25.36
C SER A 20 -6.95 10.05 -25.24
N GLN A 21 -7.65 10.80 -24.42
CA GLN A 21 -7.30 12.18 -24.16
C GLN A 21 -5.97 12.16 -23.40
N ALA A 22 -5.07 13.10 -23.70
CA ALA A 22 -3.86 13.28 -22.91
C ALA A 22 -4.23 13.53 -21.45
N PRO A 23 -3.50 12.95 -20.48
CA PRO A 23 -3.78 13.13 -19.06
C PRO A 23 -3.62 14.59 -18.65
N GLU A 24 -4.32 15.00 -17.60
CA GLU A 24 -4.17 16.35 -17.01
C GLU A 24 -3.19 16.28 -15.82
N ILE A 25 -2.65 17.44 -15.42
CA ILE A 25 -1.86 17.56 -14.20
C ILE A 25 -2.83 17.39 -13.02
N GLU A 26 -2.68 16.29 -12.30
CA GLU A 26 -3.44 16.01 -11.10
C GLU A 26 -2.79 16.68 -9.88
N TRP A 27 -1.48 16.65 -9.84
CA TRP A 27 -0.69 17.19 -8.74
C TRP A 27 0.71 17.57 -9.22
N GLN A 28 1.30 18.60 -8.57
CA GLN A 28 2.67 19.02 -8.87
C GLN A 28 3.39 19.58 -7.65
N LYS A 29 4.71 19.54 -7.68
CA LYS A 29 5.58 20.11 -6.65
C LYS A 29 6.92 20.52 -7.24
N SER A 30 7.35 21.75 -6.95
CA SER A 30 8.70 22.20 -7.19
C SER A 30 9.54 22.08 -5.92
N LEU A 31 10.77 21.61 -6.06
CA LEU A 31 11.75 21.46 -5.00
C LEU A 31 13.05 22.13 -5.43
N GLY A 32 13.63 22.94 -4.57
CA GLY A 32 14.85 23.65 -4.88
C GLY A 32 15.10 24.85 -3.97
N GLY A 33 15.93 25.76 -4.45
CA GLY A 33 16.27 27.00 -3.79
C GLY A 33 16.38 28.16 -4.78
N SER A 34 17.17 29.17 -4.45
CA SER A 34 17.27 30.39 -5.28
C SER A 34 18.13 30.27 -6.52
N MET A 35 18.85 29.15 -6.70
CA MET A 35 19.71 28.85 -7.85
C MET A 35 19.19 27.62 -8.60
N ASP A 36 19.98 27.08 -9.53
CA ASP A 36 19.56 25.94 -10.35
C ASP A 36 19.62 24.61 -9.56
N ASP A 37 18.55 23.84 -9.61
CA ASP A 37 18.37 22.55 -8.95
C ASP A 37 17.76 21.53 -9.93
N PHE A 38 18.55 20.52 -10.31
CA PHE A 38 18.20 19.50 -11.29
C PHE A 38 17.98 18.16 -10.62
N GLY A 39 17.00 17.37 -11.03
CA GLY A 39 16.74 16.10 -10.40
C GLY A 39 16.20 14.99 -11.29
N ASN A 40 16.29 13.78 -10.78
CA ASN A 40 15.61 12.61 -11.31
C ASN A 40 14.95 11.86 -10.14
N LEU A 41 13.92 11.08 -10.41
CA LEU A 41 13.12 10.44 -9.37
C LEU A 41 13.15 8.91 -9.51
N GLN A 42 13.27 8.22 -8.37
CA GLN A 42 13.19 6.77 -8.27
C GLN A 42 12.23 6.38 -7.15
N LYS A 43 11.41 5.35 -7.35
CA LYS A 43 10.58 4.77 -6.32
C LYS A 43 11.42 3.95 -5.34
N THR A 44 11.12 4.03 -4.05
CA THR A 44 11.82 3.29 -2.99
C THR A 44 10.99 2.12 -2.47
N ILE A 45 11.65 1.14 -1.84
CA ILE A 45 11.02 -0.10 -1.34
C ILE A 45 9.94 0.19 -0.28
N ASP A 46 10.10 1.28 0.49
CA ASP A 46 9.14 1.73 1.50
C ASP A 46 7.88 2.41 0.93
N GLY A 47 7.79 2.52 -0.40
CA GLY A 47 6.69 3.15 -1.11
C GLY A 47 6.85 4.66 -1.33
N GLY A 48 7.90 5.28 -0.79
CA GLY A 48 8.27 6.66 -1.06
C GLY A 48 9.14 6.80 -2.31
N TYR A 49 9.88 7.93 -2.40
CA TYR A 49 10.71 8.26 -3.55
C TYR A 49 12.06 8.81 -3.10
N ILE A 50 13.05 8.72 -3.98
CA ILE A 50 14.37 9.31 -3.79
C ILE A 50 14.85 9.97 -5.07
N SER A 51 15.53 11.10 -4.94
CA SER A 51 16.18 11.84 -6.03
C SER A 51 17.65 12.03 -5.72
N SER A 52 18.49 12.00 -6.76
CA SER A 52 19.81 12.61 -6.74
C SER A 52 19.81 13.76 -7.74
N SER A 53 20.01 14.95 -7.25
CA SER A 53 19.90 16.22 -7.96
C SER A 53 21.24 16.93 -7.97
N ALA A 54 21.58 17.69 -9.02
CA ALA A 54 22.64 18.68 -8.93
C ALA A 54 22.03 19.95 -8.37
N SER A 55 22.63 20.52 -7.34
CA SER A 55 22.15 21.75 -6.73
C SER A 55 23.26 22.79 -6.60
N PHE A 56 22.95 24.02 -6.96
CA PHE A 56 23.76 25.21 -6.75
C PHE A 56 23.24 26.06 -5.58
N SER A 57 22.12 25.65 -4.99
CA SER A 57 21.42 26.36 -3.94
C SER A 57 21.97 26.01 -2.53
N ASN A 58 21.76 26.92 -1.57
CA ASN A 58 21.95 26.67 -0.15
C ASN A 58 20.85 27.35 0.67
N ASP A 59 19.66 27.38 0.12
CA ASP A 59 18.43 27.94 0.72
C ASP A 59 17.21 27.19 0.18
N GLY A 60 16.01 27.63 0.54
CA GLY A 60 14.79 26.93 0.16
C GLY A 60 14.74 25.52 0.78
N ASP A 61 14.55 24.50 -0.05
CA ASP A 61 14.58 23.09 0.36
C ASP A 61 16.00 22.54 0.48
N VAL A 62 17.03 23.26 0.03
CA VAL A 62 18.42 22.81 -0.04
C VAL A 62 19.21 23.35 1.16
N SER A 63 19.95 22.45 1.81
CA SER A 63 20.90 22.86 2.85
C SER A 63 22.14 21.94 2.87
N GLY A 64 23.23 22.48 3.40
CA GLY A 64 24.49 21.73 3.53
C GLY A 64 25.37 21.77 2.29
N HIS A 65 25.10 22.66 1.32
CA HIS A 65 25.91 22.85 0.14
C HIS A 65 27.36 23.23 0.49
N HIS A 66 28.33 22.59 -0.16
CA HIS A 66 29.75 22.81 0.03
C HIS A 66 30.29 23.85 -0.99
N GLY A 67 31.33 24.55 -0.63
CA GLY A 67 31.97 25.51 -1.54
C GLY A 67 31.12 26.74 -1.87
N SER A 68 31.18 27.20 -3.11
CA SER A 68 30.46 28.36 -3.58
C SER A 68 29.34 27.97 -4.56
N SER A 69 28.30 28.77 -4.66
CA SER A 69 27.18 28.59 -5.61
C SER A 69 27.57 28.66 -7.11
N LEU A 70 28.86 28.73 -7.43
CA LEU A 70 29.37 28.56 -8.80
C LEU A 70 29.57 27.09 -9.21
N TYR A 71 29.56 26.20 -8.23
CA TYR A 71 29.79 24.78 -8.40
C TYR A 71 28.61 24.00 -7.78
N SER A 72 28.25 22.88 -8.37
CA SER A 72 27.15 22.05 -7.92
C SER A 72 27.59 21.02 -6.90
N ASP A 73 26.72 20.68 -5.95
CA ASP A 73 26.81 19.50 -5.12
C ASP A 73 25.75 18.46 -5.55
N VAL A 74 26.02 17.20 -5.19
CA VAL A 74 25.03 16.13 -5.27
C VAL A 74 24.00 16.29 -4.15
N TRP A 75 22.84 16.80 -4.46
CA TRP A 75 21.72 16.95 -3.51
C TRP A 75 20.82 15.71 -3.57
N VAL A 76 20.72 14.99 -2.45
CA VAL A 76 19.85 13.81 -2.33
C VAL A 76 18.65 14.15 -1.47
N ILE A 77 17.46 13.87 -2.01
CA ILE A 77 16.17 14.11 -1.36
C ILE A 77 15.42 12.80 -1.23
N LYS A 78 15.04 12.40 0.00
CA LYS A 78 14.10 11.30 0.25
C LYS A 78 12.73 11.87 0.53
N LEU A 79 11.74 11.40 -0.21
CA LEU A 79 10.34 11.77 -0.06
C LEU A 79 9.53 10.57 0.43
N ASP A 80 8.51 10.82 1.24
CA ASP A 80 7.50 9.84 1.57
C ASP A 80 6.53 9.57 0.38
N SER A 81 5.55 8.68 0.55
CA SER A 81 4.57 8.38 -0.49
C SER A 81 3.62 9.53 -0.83
N ALA A 82 3.54 10.55 0.03
CA ALA A 82 2.79 11.80 -0.18
C ALA A 82 3.70 12.95 -0.64
N PHE A 83 4.92 12.65 -1.10
CA PHE A 83 5.93 13.61 -1.58
C PHE A 83 6.37 14.67 -0.56
N ASN A 84 6.23 14.41 0.75
CA ASN A 84 6.84 15.25 1.77
C ASN A 84 8.32 14.87 1.92
N ILE A 85 9.18 15.86 2.14
CA ILE A 85 10.59 15.64 2.40
C ILE A 85 10.76 14.93 3.76
N GLU A 86 11.21 13.67 3.75
CA GLU A 86 11.61 12.97 4.97
C GLU A 86 12.98 13.42 5.43
N TRP A 87 13.91 13.54 4.51
CA TRP A 87 15.23 14.11 4.71
C TRP A 87 15.84 14.59 3.39
N GLN A 88 16.78 15.51 3.46
CA GLN A 88 17.63 15.93 2.37
C GLN A 88 19.06 16.14 2.84
N LYS A 89 20.04 15.91 1.98
CA LYS A 89 21.47 16.15 2.24
C LYS A 89 22.20 16.50 0.95
N SER A 90 23.13 17.45 1.06
CA SER A 90 24.10 17.74 0.00
C SER A 90 25.40 16.97 0.29
N TYR A 91 25.98 16.40 -0.75
CA TYR A 91 27.24 15.67 -0.73
C TYR A 91 28.15 16.23 -1.80
N GLY A 92 29.42 16.40 -1.46
CA GLY A 92 30.40 16.94 -2.38
C GLY A 92 31.59 17.56 -1.70
N GLY A 93 32.24 18.45 -2.41
CA GLY A 93 33.38 19.22 -1.91
C GLY A 93 33.33 20.67 -2.39
N THR A 94 34.50 21.29 -2.56
CA THR A 94 34.56 22.73 -2.91
C THR A 94 34.44 23.01 -4.40
N LEU A 95 34.45 21.98 -5.28
CA LEU A 95 34.27 22.08 -6.72
C LEU A 95 32.98 21.37 -7.17
N SER A 96 32.76 21.25 -8.49
CA SER A 96 31.54 20.65 -8.99
C SER A 96 31.46 19.14 -8.80
N ASP A 97 30.35 18.71 -8.24
CA ASP A 97 29.97 17.33 -8.06
C ASP A 97 28.60 17.12 -8.71
N TRP A 98 28.57 16.37 -9.82
CA TRP A 98 27.38 16.26 -10.68
C TRP A 98 26.81 14.85 -10.64
N PRO A 99 25.56 14.64 -10.17
CA PRO A 99 24.96 13.31 -10.08
C PRO A 99 24.67 12.70 -11.46
N ALA A 100 24.92 11.40 -11.57
CA ALA A 100 24.54 10.57 -12.71
C ALA A 100 23.33 9.67 -12.41
N GLY A 101 23.10 9.37 -11.12
CA GLY A 101 21.95 8.60 -10.69
C GLY A 101 22.05 8.04 -9.28
N ILE A 102 20.91 7.58 -8.81
CA ILE A 102 20.76 6.91 -7.50
C ILE A 102 19.98 5.62 -7.69
N ARG A 103 20.36 4.57 -6.96
CA ARG A 103 19.66 3.29 -6.97
C ARG A 103 19.58 2.71 -5.56
N GLN A 104 18.41 2.19 -5.20
CA GLN A 104 18.23 1.49 -3.92
C GLN A 104 18.53 0.00 -4.07
N ASN A 105 19.32 -0.56 -3.16
CA ASN A 105 19.54 -2.00 -3.11
C ASN A 105 18.47 -2.72 -2.25
N ALA A 106 18.46 -4.05 -2.28
CA ALA A 106 17.50 -4.88 -1.55
C ALA A 106 17.56 -4.73 -0.01
N GLU A 107 18.66 -4.18 0.53
CA GLU A 107 18.85 -3.92 1.95
C GLU A 107 18.27 -2.55 2.40
N GLY A 108 17.78 -1.75 1.45
CA GLY A 108 17.27 -0.40 1.70
C GLY A 108 18.33 0.70 1.69
N ASN A 109 19.60 0.39 1.41
CA ASN A 109 20.65 1.37 1.23
C ASN A 109 20.63 1.92 -0.22
N PHE A 110 21.29 3.06 -0.45
CA PHE A 110 21.35 3.69 -1.75
C PHE A 110 22.79 3.77 -2.25
N TYR A 111 22.99 3.47 -3.52
CA TYR A 111 24.20 3.79 -4.26
C TYR A 111 23.95 5.08 -5.03
N VAL A 112 24.79 6.07 -4.83
CA VAL A 112 24.77 7.35 -5.53
C VAL A 112 25.99 7.44 -6.40
N PHE A 113 25.78 7.66 -7.69
CA PHE A 113 26.84 7.77 -8.69
C PHE A 113 26.88 9.21 -9.23
N ALA A 114 28.05 9.77 -9.30
CA ALA A 114 28.31 11.14 -9.70
C ALA A 114 29.63 11.26 -10.46
N GLN A 115 29.81 12.34 -11.17
CA GLN A 115 31.10 12.85 -11.58
C GLN A 115 31.56 13.90 -10.56
N SER A 116 32.77 13.79 -10.05
CA SER A 116 33.31 14.76 -9.10
C SER A 116 34.59 15.40 -9.65
N SER A 117 34.69 16.71 -9.47
CA SER A 117 35.94 17.48 -9.63
C SER A 117 36.57 17.86 -8.30
N SER A 118 35.93 17.55 -7.18
CA SER A 118 36.37 17.88 -5.84
C SER A 118 37.51 16.98 -5.34
N ILE A 119 38.32 17.53 -4.42
CA ILE A 119 39.41 16.81 -3.75
C ILE A 119 39.29 16.88 -2.21
N ASP A 120 38.13 17.27 -1.74
CA ASP A 120 37.83 17.51 -0.31
C ASP A 120 36.35 17.20 -0.01
N GLY A 121 35.93 17.50 1.21
CA GLY A 121 34.55 17.22 1.63
C GLY A 121 34.29 15.74 1.77
N ASP A 122 33.23 15.25 1.09
CA ASP A 122 32.82 13.84 1.06
C ASP A 122 33.59 13.03 -0.01
N VAL A 123 34.32 13.70 -0.89
CA VAL A 123 35.08 13.10 -1.98
C VAL A 123 36.49 12.73 -1.49
N PRO A 124 36.84 11.43 -1.42
CA PRO A 124 38.09 11.00 -0.79
C PRO A 124 39.35 11.33 -1.60
N VAL A 125 39.22 11.43 -2.92
CA VAL A 125 40.33 11.66 -3.85
C VAL A 125 39.76 12.08 -5.21
N ASN A 126 40.58 12.73 -6.04
CA ASN A 126 40.33 12.93 -7.46
C ASN A 126 41.68 12.75 -8.21
N TYR A 127 41.66 12.09 -9.33
CA TYR A 127 42.85 11.74 -10.10
C TYR A 127 43.11 12.67 -11.27
N GLY A 128 42.07 13.44 -11.71
CA GLY A 128 42.17 14.26 -12.90
C GLY A 128 41.26 15.48 -12.92
N GLU A 129 40.66 15.74 -14.08
CA GLU A 129 39.73 16.87 -14.28
C GLU A 129 38.36 16.61 -13.71
N GLY A 130 37.88 15.38 -13.76
CA GLY A 130 36.65 14.91 -13.21
C GLY A 130 36.59 13.39 -13.29
N ASP A 131 36.24 12.73 -12.18
CA ASP A 131 36.27 11.28 -12.06
C ASP A 131 34.92 10.70 -11.66
N TYR A 132 34.71 9.40 -11.88
CA TYR A 132 33.58 8.65 -11.34
C TYR A 132 33.62 8.64 -9.82
N TRP A 133 32.68 9.28 -9.20
CA TRP A 133 32.49 9.24 -7.75
C TRP A 133 31.26 8.41 -7.41
N ILE A 134 31.46 7.32 -6.68
CA ILE A 134 30.41 6.43 -6.20
C ILE A 134 30.46 6.36 -4.69
N PHE A 135 29.29 6.53 -4.05
CA PHE A 135 29.21 6.37 -2.61
C PHE A 135 27.91 5.65 -2.23
N LYS A 136 27.97 4.91 -1.13
CA LYS A 136 26.81 4.20 -0.58
C LYS A 136 26.34 4.92 0.69
N ILE A 137 25.04 5.17 0.77
CA ILE A 137 24.40 5.77 1.94
C ILE A 137 23.37 4.82 2.52
N ASN A 138 23.12 4.92 3.83
CA ASN A 138 22.04 4.21 4.50
C ASN A 138 20.68 4.88 4.25
N SER A 139 19.59 4.29 4.80
CA SER A 139 18.21 4.79 4.63
C SER A 139 17.96 6.20 5.20
N ILE A 140 18.86 6.74 6.03
CA ILE A 140 18.78 8.09 6.60
C ILE A 140 19.85 9.05 6.01
N GLY A 141 20.52 8.62 4.93
CA GLY A 141 21.47 9.43 4.19
C GLY A 141 22.88 9.53 4.79
N ASP A 142 23.32 8.65 5.71
CA ASP A 142 24.71 8.67 6.19
C ASP A 142 25.58 7.84 5.24
N ILE A 143 26.76 8.37 4.88
CA ILE A 143 27.73 7.69 4.03
C ILE A 143 28.27 6.45 4.74
N LEU A 144 28.13 5.30 4.09
CA LEU A 144 28.68 4.03 4.53
C LEU A 144 30.10 3.82 3.96
N TRP A 145 30.29 4.18 2.70
CA TRP A 145 31.58 4.23 2.05
C TRP A 145 31.53 5.18 0.83
N SER A 146 32.66 5.69 0.42
CA SER A 146 32.86 6.62 -0.71
C SER A 146 34.11 6.22 -1.47
N LYS A 147 34.04 6.15 -2.80
CA LYS A 147 35.13 5.74 -3.71
C LYS A 147 35.14 6.55 -4.98
N VAL A 148 36.32 6.72 -5.54
CA VAL A 148 36.54 7.41 -6.82
C VAL A 148 37.30 6.48 -7.75
N TYR A 149 36.91 6.48 -9.03
CA TYR A 149 37.55 5.74 -10.11
C TYR A 149 37.75 6.66 -11.29
N GLY A 150 38.90 6.60 -11.91
CA GLY A 150 39.24 7.44 -13.06
C GLY A 150 40.73 7.51 -13.33
N GLY A 151 41.14 8.50 -14.10
CA GLY A 151 42.52 8.76 -14.43
C GLY A 151 42.82 10.25 -14.54
N SER A 152 43.87 10.61 -15.30
CA SER A 152 44.38 12.00 -15.33
C SER A 152 43.54 12.98 -16.17
N SER A 153 42.57 12.51 -16.94
CA SER A 153 41.67 13.34 -17.75
C SER A 153 40.26 13.32 -17.20
N ASN A 154 39.29 13.74 -18.01
CA ASN A 154 37.90 13.74 -17.60
C ASN A 154 37.21 12.39 -17.80
N ASP A 155 36.63 11.84 -16.77
CA ASP A 155 35.87 10.61 -16.74
C ASP A 155 34.43 10.93 -16.31
N ALA A 156 33.49 10.99 -17.28
CA ALA A 156 32.16 11.55 -17.08
C ALA A 156 31.14 10.46 -16.73
N ALA A 157 30.57 10.56 -15.53
CA ALA A 157 29.52 9.66 -15.03
C ALA A 157 28.17 9.91 -15.72
N ARG A 158 27.43 8.86 -16.12
CA ARG A 158 26.16 8.97 -16.86
C ARG A 158 25.03 8.11 -16.30
N ASN A 159 25.27 6.87 -15.94
CA ASN A 159 24.21 5.94 -15.52
C ASN A 159 24.73 4.92 -14.49
N ILE A 160 23.86 4.53 -13.58
CA ILE A 160 24.11 3.46 -12.62
C ILE A 160 22.97 2.44 -12.65
N GLN A 161 23.28 1.16 -12.61
CA GLN A 161 22.33 0.07 -12.44
C GLN A 161 22.77 -0.86 -11.31
N ILE A 162 21.79 -1.39 -10.54
CA ILE A 162 22.04 -2.47 -9.58
C ILE A 162 22.12 -3.78 -10.37
N THR A 163 23.13 -4.58 -10.07
CA THR A 163 23.32 -5.89 -10.68
C THR A 163 22.73 -7.00 -9.83
N SER A 164 22.46 -8.18 -10.40
CA SER A 164 21.77 -9.29 -9.74
C SER A 164 22.52 -9.85 -8.52
N ASP A 165 23.83 -9.63 -8.44
CA ASP A 165 24.69 -9.97 -7.30
C ASP A 165 24.67 -8.93 -6.15
N GLY A 166 23.89 -7.84 -6.33
CA GLY A 166 23.77 -6.75 -5.37
C GLY A 166 24.84 -5.66 -5.47
N GLY A 167 25.81 -5.80 -6.37
CA GLY A 167 26.76 -4.78 -6.77
C GLY A 167 26.14 -3.76 -7.71
N CYS A 168 26.97 -3.00 -8.44
CA CYS A 168 26.48 -2.03 -9.41
C CYS A 168 27.34 -1.98 -10.69
N LEU A 169 26.71 -1.59 -11.78
CA LEU A 169 27.30 -1.26 -13.06
C LEU A 169 27.27 0.26 -13.21
N LEU A 170 28.43 0.87 -13.37
CA LEU A 170 28.63 2.29 -13.66
C LEU A 170 28.91 2.43 -15.14
N VAL A 171 28.26 3.38 -15.79
CA VAL A 171 28.38 3.62 -17.22
C VAL A 171 28.56 5.11 -17.46
N GLY A 172 29.43 5.43 -18.38
CA GLY A 172 29.69 6.80 -18.83
C GLY A 172 30.72 6.84 -19.92
N ASP A 173 31.57 7.85 -19.93
CA ASP A 173 32.64 8.01 -20.89
C ASP A 173 33.93 8.44 -20.21
N SER A 174 35.07 8.00 -20.78
CA SER A 174 36.39 8.34 -20.28
C SER A 174 37.28 8.89 -21.39
N ARG A 175 38.18 9.83 -21.01
CA ARG A 175 39.25 10.35 -21.85
C ARG A 175 40.63 10.03 -21.27
N SER A 176 40.68 9.23 -20.22
CA SER A 176 41.90 8.89 -19.51
C SER A 176 42.63 7.71 -20.15
N TYR A 177 43.94 7.76 -20.17
CA TYR A 177 44.81 6.67 -20.64
C TYR A 177 45.60 6.03 -19.50
N ASP A 178 45.26 6.36 -18.29
CA ASP A 178 45.94 5.94 -17.07
C ASP A 178 44.97 5.77 -15.89
N GLY A 179 45.55 5.55 -14.71
CA GLY A 179 44.73 5.36 -13.48
C GLY A 179 44.01 4.02 -13.51
N ASP A 180 42.71 4.07 -13.30
CA ASP A 180 41.81 2.91 -13.31
C ASP A 180 41.31 2.57 -14.71
N VAL A 181 41.57 3.43 -15.72
CA VAL A 181 41.06 3.30 -17.08
C VAL A 181 42.04 2.55 -17.96
N SER A 182 41.58 1.51 -18.63
CA SER A 182 42.40 0.76 -19.61
C SER A 182 41.63 0.51 -20.91
N GLY A 183 42.40 0.33 -21.98
CA GLY A 183 41.82 -0.05 -23.28
C GLY A 183 41.14 1.08 -24.05
N LEU A 184 41.33 2.36 -23.70
CA LEU A 184 40.82 3.49 -24.45
C LEU A 184 41.31 3.45 -25.88
N HIS A 185 40.42 3.60 -26.85
CA HIS A 185 40.71 3.67 -28.29
C HIS A 185 40.90 5.14 -28.70
N GLY A 186 41.35 5.35 -29.87
CA GLY A 186 41.56 6.70 -30.40
C GLY A 186 42.82 7.39 -29.87
N LEU A 187 43.04 8.63 -30.27
CA LEU A 187 44.19 9.48 -29.89
C LEU A 187 43.69 10.93 -29.67
N GLY A 188 44.33 11.64 -28.75
CA GLY A 188 44.19 13.09 -28.68
C GLY A 188 42.93 13.62 -27.99
N GLY A 189 42.35 12.88 -27.05
CA GLY A 189 41.24 13.36 -26.21
C GLY A 189 39.84 12.95 -26.68
N SER A 190 39.75 11.96 -27.61
CA SER A 190 38.49 11.25 -27.86
C SER A 190 38.04 10.53 -26.59
N SER A 191 36.73 10.38 -26.41
CA SER A 191 36.15 9.61 -25.29
C SER A 191 35.64 8.26 -25.80
N ASP A 192 35.85 7.21 -25.01
CA ASP A 192 35.16 5.93 -25.18
C ASP A 192 34.12 5.74 -24.10
N CYS A 193 33.12 4.93 -24.40
CA CYS A 193 32.20 4.45 -23.39
C CYS A 193 32.95 3.62 -22.34
N TRP A 194 33.05 4.12 -21.11
CA TRP A 194 33.72 3.44 -20.00
C TRP A 194 32.73 2.82 -19.03
N ILE A 195 32.90 1.52 -18.77
CA ILE A 195 32.03 0.72 -17.96
C ILE A 195 32.82 0.11 -16.82
N VAL A 196 32.31 0.27 -15.60
CA VAL A 196 32.91 -0.25 -14.37
C VAL A 196 31.90 -1.10 -13.63
N LYS A 197 32.24 -2.37 -13.37
CA LYS A 197 31.44 -3.26 -12.51
C LYS A 197 32.05 -3.31 -11.13
N LEU A 198 31.20 -3.06 -10.13
CA LEU A 198 31.60 -3.07 -8.72
C LEU A 198 30.84 -4.16 -7.94
N ASP A 199 31.50 -4.71 -6.91
CA ASP A 199 30.88 -5.55 -5.91
C ASP A 199 30.01 -4.75 -4.90
N THR A 200 29.43 -5.40 -3.89
CA THR A 200 28.58 -4.77 -2.87
C THR A 200 29.33 -3.83 -1.92
N GLU A 201 30.65 -4.01 -1.78
CA GLU A 201 31.55 -3.15 -1.00
C GLU A 201 32.14 -2.01 -1.84
N GLY A 202 31.72 -1.92 -3.10
CA GLY A 202 32.20 -0.93 -4.07
C GLY A 202 33.59 -1.22 -4.60
N ASN A 203 34.16 -2.42 -4.50
CA ASN A 203 35.43 -2.74 -5.14
C ASN A 203 35.19 -3.08 -6.62
N MET A 204 36.10 -2.61 -7.46
CA MET A 204 36.07 -2.89 -8.89
C MET A 204 36.31 -4.39 -9.14
N GLU A 205 35.38 -5.04 -9.82
CA GLU A 205 35.53 -6.42 -10.29
C GLU A 205 36.16 -6.43 -11.69
N TRP A 206 35.70 -5.53 -12.54
CA TRP A 206 36.27 -5.29 -13.85
C TRP A 206 35.92 -3.89 -14.36
N GLU A 207 36.70 -3.38 -15.27
CA GLU A 207 36.43 -2.18 -16.07
C GLU A 207 36.78 -2.40 -17.55
N LYS A 208 36.11 -1.70 -18.45
CA LYS A 208 36.40 -1.75 -19.90
C LYS A 208 35.97 -0.48 -20.62
N CYS A 209 36.78 -0.09 -21.59
CA CYS A 209 36.42 0.90 -22.59
C CYS A 209 35.91 0.19 -23.85
N PHE A 210 34.87 0.75 -24.44
CA PHE A 210 34.28 0.34 -25.70
C PHE A 210 34.19 1.56 -26.63
N GLY A 211 34.70 1.43 -27.84
CA GLY A 211 34.70 2.55 -28.77
C GLY A 211 35.57 2.32 -29.97
N GLY A 212 35.96 3.41 -30.61
CA GLY A 212 36.83 3.41 -31.75
C GLY A 212 37.75 4.61 -31.81
N SER A 213 38.13 5.06 -33.03
CA SER A 213 39.10 6.14 -33.17
C SER A 213 38.55 7.55 -32.87
N SER A 214 37.25 7.69 -32.66
CA SER A 214 36.54 8.96 -32.37
C SER A 214 35.83 8.93 -31.00
N ALA A 215 34.72 9.64 -30.85
CA ALA A 215 34.04 9.74 -29.53
C ALA A 215 32.82 8.82 -29.44
N GLU A 216 32.76 8.05 -28.37
CA GLU A 216 31.65 7.24 -27.97
C GLU A 216 31.26 7.53 -26.52
N LEU A 217 29.94 7.60 -26.24
CA LEU A 217 29.42 7.85 -24.90
C LEU A 217 28.49 6.73 -24.48
N GLY A 218 28.61 6.29 -23.25
CA GLY A 218 27.62 5.41 -22.62
C GLY A 218 26.64 6.23 -21.81
N LEU A 219 25.40 6.45 -22.28
CA LEU A 219 24.44 7.33 -21.62
C LEU A 219 23.38 6.59 -20.84
N SER A 220 23.08 5.36 -21.22
CA SER A 220 22.04 4.55 -20.58
C SER A 220 22.42 3.09 -20.55
N ALA A 221 21.96 2.39 -19.51
CA ALA A 221 22.18 0.97 -19.36
C ALA A 221 20.91 0.26 -18.86
N TYR A 222 20.73 -0.97 -19.33
CA TYR A 222 19.70 -1.89 -18.88
C TYR A 222 20.34 -3.21 -18.44
N VAL A 223 19.95 -3.73 -17.28
CA VAL A 223 20.39 -5.05 -16.78
C VAL A 223 19.42 -6.10 -17.26
N ASP A 224 19.88 -6.93 -18.19
CA ASP A 224 19.09 -8.02 -18.74
C ASP A 224 19.30 -9.33 -17.94
N THR A 225 18.57 -10.36 -18.29
CA THR A 225 18.63 -11.69 -17.65
C THR A 225 19.93 -12.44 -17.93
N ASP A 226 20.65 -12.07 -19.00
CA ASP A 226 21.86 -12.73 -19.49
C ASP A 226 23.04 -11.79 -19.75
N GLY A 227 22.95 -10.53 -19.31
CA GLY A 227 24.02 -9.55 -19.47
C GLY A 227 23.59 -8.10 -19.27
N TYR A 228 24.34 -7.20 -19.88
CA TYR A 228 24.11 -5.77 -19.81
C TYR A 228 23.91 -5.21 -21.21
N VAL A 229 22.93 -4.33 -21.37
CA VAL A 229 22.68 -3.59 -22.60
C VAL A 229 23.00 -2.13 -22.34
N ILE A 230 23.87 -1.57 -23.17
CA ILE A 230 24.34 -0.19 -23.09
C ILE A 230 23.93 0.55 -24.36
N ALA A 231 23.53 1.80 -24.22
CA ALA A 231 23.22 2.66 -25.34
C ALA A 231 23.78 4.07 -25.16
N GLY A 232 24.10 4.68 -26.27
CA GLY A 232 24.60 6.05 -26.39
C GLY A 232 24.85 6.43 -27.84
N PRO A 233 25.44 7.57 -28.09
CA PRO A 233 25.89 7.95 -29.43
C PRO A 233 27.30 7.43 -29.72
N ALA A 234 27.55 6.98 -30.97
CA ALA A 234 28.88 6.64 -31.45
C ALA A 234 29.21 7.43 -32.70
N PHE A 235 30.45 7.97 -32.76
CA PHE A 235 30.97 8.71 -33.91
C PHE A 235 31.93 7.88 -34.74
N SER A 236 32.52 6.83 -34.17
CA SER A 236 33.44 5.94 -34.86
C SER A 236 32.72 4.98 -35.82
N ASN A 237 33.53 4.42 -36.77
CA ASN A 237 33.12 3.27 -37.55
C ASN A 237 34.32 2.28 -37.66
N ASP A 238 35.00 2.12 -36.53
CA ASP A 238 36.12 1.20 -36.32
C ASP A 238 36.18 0.78 -34.81
N GLY A 239 37.17 -0.05 -34.45
CA GLY A 239 37.28 -0.57 -33.11
C GLY A 239 36.12 -1.52 -32.79
N ASP A 240 35.41 -1.25 -31.70
CA ASP A 240 34.21 -1.98 -31.28
C ASP A 240 32.94 -1.51 -32.01
N VAL A 241 33.03 -0.40 -32.75
CA VAL A 241 31.88 0.24 -33.41
C VAL A 241 31.90 -0.09 -34.90
N SER A 242 30.77 -0.55 -35.41
CA SER A 242 30.57 -0.74 -36.83
C SER A 242 29.14 -0.44 -37.25
N GLY A 243 28.96 -0.01 -38.50
CA GLY A 243 27.64 0.32 -39.04
C GLY A 243 27.23 1.78 -38.86
N ASN A 244 28.08 2.64 -38.32
CA ASN A 244 27.85 4.08 -38.29
C ASN A 244 27.78 4.64 -39.72
N ASN A 245 26.74 5.37 -40.05
CA ASN A 245 26.41 5.89 -41.38
C ASN A 245 26.73 7.38 -41.54
N GLY A 246 27.15 8.07 -40.49
CA GLY A 246 27.31 9.53 -40.57
C GLY A 246 28.18 10.18 -39.53
N LEU A 247 27.60 11.02 -38.76
CA LEU A 247 28.21 11.68 -37.62
C LEU A 247 28.00 10.81 -36.35
N TYR A 248 27.20 11.25 -35.38
CA TYR A 248 26.79 10.35 -34.33
C TYR A 248 25.58 9.54 -34.79
N ASP A 249 25.62 8.21 -34.57
CA ASP A 249 24.48 7.31 -34.71
C ASP A 249 24.06 6.76 -33.32
N PHE A 250 22.81 6.33 -33.19
CA PHE A 250 22.33 5.54 -32.03
C PHE A 250 23.16 4.26 -31.97
N TRP A 251 23.98 4.11 -30.98
CA TRP A 251 24.77 2.91 -30.74
C TRP A 251 24.16 2.13 -29.55
N ILE A 252 23.91 0.85 -29.80
CA ILE A 252 23.48 -0.10 -28.78
C ILE A 252 24.35 -1.34 -28.83
N PHE A 253 24.76 -1.82 -27.69
CA PHE A 253 25.53 -3.05 -27.58
C PHE A 253 25.21 -3.84 -26.33
N LYS A 254 25.43 -5.17 -26.42
CA LYS A 254 25.19 -6.11 -25.32
C LYS A 254 26.48 -6.74 -24.86
N LEU A 255 26.66 -6.78 -23.54
CA LEU A 255 27.78 -7.43 -22.87
C LEU A 255 27.29 -8.62 -22.07
N SER A 256 28.13 -9.67 -21.95
CA SER A 256 27.96 -10.67 -20.90
C SER A 256 28.17 -10.06 -19.49
N PHE A 257 27.84 -10.78 -18.44
CA PHE A 257 28.11 -10.33 -17.06
C PHE A 257 29.62 -10.13 -16.77
N ASP A 258 30.50 -10.80 -17.52
CA ASP A 258 31.96 -10.62 -17.46
C ASP A 258 32.46 -9.47 -18.33
N GLY A 259 31.59 -8.64 -18.88
CA GLY A 259 31.92 -7.50 -19.72
C GLY A 259 32.48 -7.89 -21.12
N ILE A 260 32.11 -9.05 -21.67
CA ILE A 260 32.50 -9.47 -23.04
C ILE A 260 31.44 -8.99 -24.02
N LEU A 261 31.84 -8.27 -25.07
CA LEU A 261 30.96 -7.81 -26.13
C LEU A 261 30.31 -9.02 -26.84
N ILE A 262 28.98 -9.08 -26.83
CA ILE A 262 28.20 -10.15 -27.48
C ILE A 262 27.78 -9.71 -28.88
N TRP A 263 27.18 -8.53 -28.97
CA TRP A 263 26.78 -7.89 -30.23
C TRP A 263 26.73 -6.37 -30.06
N GLN A 264 26.81 -5.65 -31.16
CA GLN A 264 26.61 -4.21 -31.26
C GLN A 264 25.96 -3.82 -32.57
N ASN A 265 25.23 -2.73 -32.61
CA ASN A 265 24.65 -2.13 -33.82
C ASN A 265 24.60 -0.61 -33.70
N CYS A 266 24.76 0.06 -34.85
CA CYS A 266 24.50 1.48 -35.00
C CYS A 266 23.27 1.69 -35.87
N TYR A 267 22.44 2.68 -35.50
CA TYR A 267 21.25 3.07 -36.26
C TYR A 267 21.23 4.59 -36.44
N GLY A 268 21.18 5.03 -37.67
CA GLY A 268 21.16 6.45 -37.98
C GLY A 268 21.28 6.69 -39.47
N GLY A 269 21.58 7.93 -39.80
CA GLY A 269 21.79 8.36 -41.16
C GLY A 269 23.07 9.19 -41.34
N THR A 270 23.07 10.14 -42.24
CA THR A 270 24.32 10.87 -42.58
C THR A 270 24.62 12.05 -41.67
N LYS A 271 23.76 12.35 -40.67
CA LYS A 271 23.91 13.50 -39.78
C LYS A 271 24.02 13.05 -38.30
N TYR A 272 23.56 13.88 -37.37
CA TYR A 272 23.54 13.56 -35.97
C TYR A 272 22.28 12.78 -35.61
N ASP A 273 22.47 11.59 -35.09
CA ASP A 273 21.46 10.72 -34.57
C ASP A 273 21.92 10.27 -33.16
N TYR A 274 21.38 10.85 -32.11
CA TYR A 274 21.98 10.82 -30.78
C TYR A 274 21.06 10.09 -29.78
N CYS A 275 21.52 8.99 -29.21
CA CYS A 275 20.79 8.17 -28.27
C CYS A 275 20.96 8.68 -26.82
N PHE A 276 19.86 8.86 -26.10
CA PHE A 276 19.88 9.21 -24.66
C PHE A 276 19.47 8.08 -23.73
N SER A 277 18.60 7.20 -24.17
CA SER A 277 18.00 6.21 -23.29
C SER A 277 17.73 4.89 -23.97
N VAL A 278 17.89 3.79 -23.23
CA VAL A 278 17.46 2.44 -23.57
C VAL A 278 16.68 1.84 -22.40
N ASP A 279 15.63 1.08 -22.70
CA ASP A 279 14.92 0.24 -21.72
C ASP A 279 14.57 -1.11 -22.37
N GLY A 280 14.35 -2.15 -21.53
CA GLY A 280 13.92 -3.46 -21.97
C GLY A 280 12.42 -3.49 -22.27
N THR A 281 12.01 -4.40 -23.15
CA THR A 281 10.61 -4.60 -23.51
C THR A 281 10.13 -6.01 -23.18
N ALA A 282 8.83 -6.20 -23.00
CA ALA A 282 8.22 -7.46 -22.57
C ALA A 282 8.45 -8.64 -23.55
N ASP A 283 8.74 -8.33 -24.80
CA ASP A 283 9.13 -9.29 -25.84
C ASP A 283 10.61 -9.68 -25.79
N SER A 284 11.33 -9.25 -24.75
CA SER A 284 12.78 -9.38 -24.56
C SER A 284 13.63 -8.56 -25.52
N GLY A 285 13.08 -7.65 -26.28
CA GLY A 285 13.79 -6.66 -27.08
C GLY A 285 14.12 -5.40 -26.30
N TYR A 286 14.50 -4.33 -27.00
CA TYR A 286 14.88 -3.05 -26.39
C TYR A 286 14.27 -1.89 -27.16
N ILE A 287 13.92 -0.83 -26.41
CA ILE A 287 13.43 0.42 -26.95
C ILE A 287 14.42 1.55 -26.62
N LEU A 288 14.74 2.37 -27.61
CA LEU A 288 15.69 3.48 -27.49
C LEU A 288 15.01 4.79 -27.85
N THR A 289 15.48 5.88 -27.27
CA THR A 289 15.10 7.23 -27.68
C THR A 289 16.24 8.22 -27.61
N GLY A 290 16.11 9.28 -28.35
CA GLY A 290 17.06 10.37 -28.43
C GLY A 290 16.57 11.44 -29.41
N TYR A 291 17.46 11.95 -30.23
CA TYR A 291 17.08 12.82 -31.33
C TYR A 291 17.76 12.42 -32.67
N SER A 292 17.17 12.82 -33.78
CA SER A 292 17.68 12.60 -35.11
C SER A 292 17.58 13.87 -35.96
N GLU A 293 18.67 14.18 -36.71
CA GLU A 293 18.68 15.16 -37.79
C GLU A 293 18.56 14.50 -39.17
N SER A 294 18.61 13.16 -39.20
CA SER A 294 18.68 12.40 -40.46
C SER A 294 17.29 12.10 -41.01
N ASN A 295 17.24 11.95 -42.33
CA ASN A 295 16.07 11.43 -43.04
C ASN A 295 16.53 10.44 -44.14
N ASN A 296 17.54 9.62 -43.81
CA ASN A 296 18.11 8.58 -44.66
C ASN A 296 18.80 7.52 -43.77
N GLY A 297 19.34 6.47 -44.41
CA GLY A 297 19.92 5.36 -43.68
C GLY A 297 18.83 4.54 -43.01
N ASP A 298 18.97 4.31 -41.70
CA ASP A 298 18.04 3.55 -40.89
C ASP A 298 16.88 4.41 -40.31
N VAL A 299 16.93 5.74 -40.49
CA VAL A 299 15.96 6.69 -39.96
C VAL A 299 15.20 7.40 -41.07
N SER A 300 13.92 7.65 -40.80
CA SER A 300 13.01 8.32 -41.74
C SER A 300 11.89 9.03 -40.98
N GLY A 301 11.17 9.90 -41.68
CA GLY A 301 10.03 10.61 -41.09
C GLY A 301 10.40 11.94 -40.42
N HIS A 302 11.65 12.39 -40.56
CA HIS A 302 12.11 13.67 -40.02
C HIS A 302 11.29 14.84 -40.57
N HIS A 303 10.86 15.71 -39.67
CA HIS A 303 10.10 16.93 -39.93
C HIS A 303 11.00 18.16 -39.98
N GLY A 304 10.55 19.24 -40.53
CA GLY A 304 11.28 20.51 -40.53
C GLY A 304 12.44 20.61 -41.51
N ALA A 305 13.31 21.60 -41.29
CA ALA A 305 14.48 21.89 -42.12
C ALA A 305 15.67 21.01 -41.72
N SER A 306 16.63 20.84 -42.64
CA SER A 306 17.75 19.89 -42.48
C SER A 306 18.77 20.19 -41.37
N ALA A 307 18.55 21.17 -40.52
CA ALA A 307 19.35 21.48 -39.33
C ALA A 307 18.52 21.48 -38.06
N LYS A 308 17.32 20.93 -38.13
CA LYS A 308 16.41 20.71 -36.98
C LYS A 308 16.47 19.27 -36.55
N ILE A 309 16.06 19.02 -35.35
CA ILE A 309 16.08 17.68 -34.74
C ILE A 309 14.67 17.25 -34.37
N ASP A 310 14.38 15.99 -34.60
CA ASP A 310 13.15 15.35 -34.12
C ASP A 310 13.47 14.33 -33.03
N ALA A 311 12.56 14.05 -32.14
CA ALA A 311 12.67 12.94 -31.19
C ALA A 311 12.70 11.61 -31.99
N GLY A 312 13.81 10.88 -31.89
CA GLY A 312 14.01 9.59 -32.53
C GLY A 312 13.64 8.45 -31.59
N VAL A 313 12.90 7.45 -32.08
CA VAL A 313 12.61 6.21 -31.35
C VAL A 313 12.98 5.00 -32.22
N ILE A 314 13.70 4.06 -31.64
CA ILE A 314 14.17 2.83 -32.30
C ILE A 314 13.78 1.63 -31.42
N LYS A 315 13.08 0.66 -31.99
CA LYS A 315 12.78 -0.64 -31.38
C LYS A 315 13.61 -1.72 -32.03
N VAL A 316 14.30 -2.51 -31.23
CA VAL A 316 15.13 -3.63 -31.68
C VAL A 316 14.72 -4.92 -30.95
N ASP A 317 15.00 -6.07 -31.60
CA ASP A 317 14.81 -7.38 -30.97
C ASP A 317 15.96 -7.69 -29.96
N HIS A 318 15.89 -8.84 -29.28
CA HIS A 318 16.88 -9.26 -28.26
C HIS A 318 18.29 -9.49 -28.79
N THR A 319 18.44 -9.59 -30.10
CA THR A 319 19.75 -9.72 -30.80
C THR A 319 20.22 -8.40 -31.40
N GLY A 320 19.49 -7.32 -31.15
CA GLY A 320 19.80 -5.98 -31.63
C GLY A 320 19.37 -5.71 -33.06
N ASN A 321 18.56 -6.55 -33.72
CA ASN A 321 18.06 -6.23 -35.08
C ASN A 321 16.92 -5.21 -35.01
N LEU A 322 16.94 -4.25 -35.94
CA LEU A 322 15.88 -3.23 -36.05
C LEU A 322 14.52 -3.87 -36.35
N GLU A 323 13.53 -3.59 -35.53
CA GLU A 323 12.13 -3.96 -35.77
C GLU A 323 11.35 -2.82 -36.38
N TRP A 324 11.46 -1.63 -35.82
CA TRP A 324 10.89 -0.40 -36.36
C TRP A 324 11.63 0.83 -35.83
N GLN A 325 11.46 1.95 -36.52
CA GLN A 325 11.92 3.27 -36.11
C GLN A 325 10.87 4.33 -36.46
N GLN A 326 10.85 5.42 -35.71
CA GLN A 326 10.01 6.59 -35.97
C GLN A 326 10.73 7.86 -35.52
N SER A 327 10.46 8.96 -36.23
CA SER A 327 10.79 10.32 -35.80
C SER A 327 9.53 11.08 -35.52
N TYR A 328 9.49 11.77 -34.40
CA TYR A 328 8.34 12.55 -33.95
C TYR A 328 8.78 13.98 -33.72
N GLY A 329 7.97 14.95 -34.18
CA GLY A 329 8.30 16.34 -34.01
C GLY A 329 7.56 17.27 -34.95
N GLY A 330 8.09 18.46 -35.09
CA GLY A 330 7.54 19.50 -35.96
C GLY A 330 8.61 20.25 -36.78
N THR A 331 8.42 21.54 -36.95
CA THR A 331 9.37 22.34 -37.79
C THR A 331 10.55 22.88 -37.00
N LYS A 332 10.62 22.71 -35.67
CA LYS A 332 11.70 23.16 -34.79
C LYS A 332 12.44 21.98 -34.18
N ASP A 333 12.88 22.07 -32.93
CA ASP A 333 13.71 21.07 -32.26
C ASP A 333 12.89 20.30 -31.20
N GLU A 334 12.92 18.96 -31.28
CA GLU A 334 12.32 18.05 -30.35
C GLU A 334 13.30 16.98 -29.88
N TYR A 335 13.30 16.71 -28.58
CA TYR A 335 14.19 15.73 -27.95
C TYR A 335 13.38 14.64 -27.26
N GLY A 336 13.73 13.38 -27.47
CA GLY A 336 13.28 12.26 -26.64
C GLY A 336 14.31 11.97 -25.55
N LYS A 337 14.00 12.23 -24.30
CA LYS A 337 14.93 12.07 -23.17
C LYS A 337 14.85 10.71 -22.51
N ARG A 338 13.65 10.19 -22.29
CA ARG A 338 13.40 8.86 -21.72
C ARG A 338 12.23 8.19 -22.43
N ILE A 339 12.31 6.88 -22.55
CA ILE A 339 11.22 6.06 -23.08
C ILE A 339 11.07 4.82 -22.22
N LYS A 340 9.83 4.37 -22.03
CA LYS A 340 9.50 3.17 -21.28
C LYS A 340 8.35 2.43 -21.93
N GLN A 341 8.36 1.10 -21.84
CA GLN A 341 7.18 0.33 -22.21
C GLN A 341 6.11 0.44 -21.13
N THR A 342 4.86 0.63 -21.53
CA THR A 342 3.70 0.74 -20.67
C THR A 342 3.02 -0.63 -20.45
N LEU A 343 2.21 -0.75 -19.38
CA LEU A 343 1.53 -2.00 -19.03
C LEU A 343 0.58 -2.52 -20.14
N ASP A 344 0.07 -1.64 -20.98
CA ASP A 344 -0.75 -1.97 -22.15
C ASP A 344 0.05 -2.49 -23.35
N GLY A 345 1.38 -2.55 -23.24
CA GLY A 345 2.31 -2.98 -24.28
C GLY A 345 2.69 -1.89 -25.27
N GLY A 346 2.20 -0.66 -25.11
CA GLY A 346 2.66 0.53 -25.83
C GLY A 346 3.91 1.14 -25.20
N TYR A 347 4.16 2.43 -25.46
CA TYR A 347 5.32 3.15 -24.93
C TYR A 347 4.93 4.55 -24.50
N ILE A 348 5.63 5.07 -23.50
CA ILE A 348 5.56 6.47 -23.09
C ILE A 348 6.94 7.09 -23.23
N LEU A 349 7.02 8.23 -23.89
CA LEU A 349 8.24 9.01 -24.09
C LEU A 349 8.08 10.34 -23.36
N THR A 350 9.14 10.76 -22.68
CA THR A 350 9.28 12.12 -22.16
C THR A 350 10.42 12.82 -22.87
N GLY A 351 10.27 14.10 -23.07
CA GLY A 351 11.28 14.91 -23.73
C GLY A 351 10.99 16.39 -23.63
N SER A 352 11.50 17.15 -24.58
CA SER A 352 11.15 18.57 -24.75
C SER A 352 10.80 18.88 -26.18
N ALA A 353 9.93 19.84 -26.39
CA ALA A 353 9.50 20.28 -27.70
C ALA A 353 9.42 21.82 -27.77
N THR A 354 9.86 22.37 -28.93
CA THR A 354 9.74 23.79 -29.25
C THR A 354 8.76 24.09 -30.37
N SER A 355 8.31 23.06 -31.10
CA SER A 355 7.35 23.22 -32.21
C SER A 355 5.93 23.52 -31.71
N ILE A 356 5.10 23.99 -32.65
CA ILE A 356 3.65 24.16 -32.53
C ILE A 356 2.94 23.57 -33.75
N ASP A 357 3.58 22.62 -34.40
CA ASP A 357 3.10 21.95 -35.60
C ASP A 357 3.66 20.52 -35.71
N GLY A 358 3.27 19.79 -36.74
CA GLY A 358 3.66 18.40 -36.89
C GLY A 358 2.96 17.52 -35.86
N ASP A 359 3.74 16.78 -35.08
CA ASP A 359 3.26 15.93 -33.99
C ASP A 359 3.11 16.70 -32.66
N VAL A 360 3.47 17.97 -32.60
CA VAL A 360 3.38 18.81 -31.39
C VAL A 360 2.20 19.75 -31.54
N SER A 361 1.16 19.54 -30.73
CA SER A 361 -0.10 20.29 -30.85
C SER A 361 -0.07 21.66 -30.14
N ILE A 362 0.74 21.80 -29.11
CA ILE A 362 0.83 23.02 -28.27
C ILE A 362 2.25 23.19 -27.74
N ASN A 363 2.67 24.44 -27.56
CA ASN A 363 3.85 24.87 -26.82
C ASN A 363 3.54 26.25 -26.22
N LYS A 364 3.88 26.48 -24.97
CA LYS A 364 3.51 27.65 -24.19
C LYS A 364 4.63 28.68 -24.07
N GLY A 365 5.87 28.27 -24.35
CA GLY A 365 6.99 29.16 -24.15
C GLY A 365 8.25 28.80 -24.92
N GLY A 366 9.30 28.48 -24.21
CA GLY A 366 10.57 27.99 -24.73
C GLY A 366 10.53 26.51 -25.13
N ASP A 367 11.37 25.68 -24.53
CA ASP A 367 11.25 24.24 -24.55
C ASP A 367 10.18 23.83 -23.51
N ASP A 368 9.09 23.19 -23.93
CA ASP A 368 8.12 22.62 -22.99
C ASP A 368 8.38 21.13 -22.79
N CYS A 369 8.13 20.62 -21.59
CA CYS A 369 8.14 19.18 -21.31
C CYS A 369 7.11 18.47 -22.19
N TRP A 370 7.57 17.58 -23.07
CA TRP A 370 6.74 16.85 -24.03
C TRP A 370 6.50 15.40 -23.61
N LEU A 371 5.24 15.01 -23.61
CA LEU A 371 4.78 13.64 -23.35
C LEU A 371 4.16 13.06 -24.61
N LEU A 372 4.59 11.86 -24.96
CA LEU A 372 4.16 11.17 -26.16
C LEU A 372 3.83 9.71 -25.81
N LYS A 373 2.55 9.33 -25.89
CA LYS A 373 2.10 7.95 -25.73
C LYS A 373 1.99 7.30 -27.10
N LEU A 374 2.64 6.15 -27.22
CA LEU A 374 2.68 5.36 -28.45
C LEU A 374 2.03 4.01 -28.19
N ASN A 375 1.37 3.45 -29.20
CA ASN A 375 1.00 2.04 -29.18
C ASN A 375 2.23 1.13 -29.42
N SER A 376 2.03 -0.19 -29.37
CA SER A 376 3.11 -1.18 -29.55
C SER A 376 3.81 -1.14 -30.92
N SER A 377 3.22 -0.46 -31.92
CA SER A 377 3.80 -0.28 -33.25
C SER A 377 4.42 1.11 -33.47
N GLY A 378 4.55 1.91 -32.43
CA GLY A 378 5.10 3.27 -32.50
C GLY A 378 4.14 4.32 -33.08
N ILE A 379 2.84 4.07 -33.15
CA ILE A 379 1.85 5.06 -33.60
C ILE A 379 1.39 5.88 -32.39
N ILE A 380 1.35 7.20 -32.55
CA ILE A 380 0.90 8.13 -31.51
C ILE A 380 -0.56 7.81 -31.15
N GLU A 381 -0.82 7.59 -29.87
CA GLU A 381 -2.15 7.50 -29.29
C GLU A 381 -2.62 8.85 -28.76
N TRP A 382 -1.74 9.57 -28.11
CA TRP A 382 -1.91 10.96 -27.69
C TRP A 382 -0.53 11.62 -27.46
N GLU A 383 -0.52 12.92 -27.49
CA GLU A 383 0.63 13.77 -27.13
C GLU A 383 0.16 15.04 -26.43
N THR A 384 1.05 15.64 -25.67
CA THR A 384 0.81 16.93 -25.02
C THR A 384 2.10 17.54 -24.50
N THR A 385 2.12 18.85 -24.34
CA THR A 385 3.21 19.56 -23.66
C THR A 385 2.72 20.17 -22.36
N TYR A 386 3.61 20.22 -21.40
CA TYR A 386 3.40 20.88 -20.11
C TYR A 386 4.56 21.82 -19.83
N GLY A 387 4.26 23.02 -19.38
CA GLY A 387 5.24 24.02 -19.10
C GLY A 387 4.64 25.41 -18.95
N GLY A 388 5.51 26.39 -18.93
CA GLY A 388 5.12 27.78 -18.84
C GLY A 388 5.77 28.66 -19.94
N SER A 389 6.08 29.91 -19.62
CA SER A 389 6.64 30.82 -20.61
C SER A 389 8.16 30.70 -20.82
N ALA A 390 8.87 29.96 -19.96
CA ALA A 390 10.30 29.70 -20.06
C ALA A 390 10.57 28.25 -20.50
N ASP A 391 11.75 27.71 -20.18
CA ASP A 391 12.13 26.36 -20.60
C ASP A 391 11.79 25.31 -19.53
N GLU A 392 11.19 24.20 -19.96
CA GLU A 392 10.98 22.97 -19.21
C GLU A 392 11.60 21.78 -19.94
N THR A 393 12.31 20.94 -19.23
CA THR A 393 13.00 19.79 -19.83
C THR A 393 12.47 18.48 -19.24
N GLY A 394 11.99 17.59 -20.12
CA GLY A 394 11.53 16.26 -19.71
C GLY A 394 12.65 15.43 -19.06
N GLY A 395 12.35 14.80 -17.95
CA GLY A 395 13.27 14.00 -17.16
C GLY A 395 12.85 12.54 -17.00
N SER A 396 12.92 12.02 -15.78
CA SER A 396 12.54 10.64 -15.48
C SER A 396 11.01 10.44 -15.49
N ILE A 397 10.59 9.22 -15.84
CA ILE A 397 9.19 8.82 -15.88
C ILE A 397 8.97 7.54 -15.08
N LEU A 398 7.91 7.52 -14.27
CA LEU A 398 7.49 6.36 -13.49
C LEU A 398 5.99 6.11 -13.74
N GLU A 399 5.64 4.87 -14.03
CA GLU A 399 4.25 4.42 -14.05
C GLU A 399 3.84 4.00 -12.63
N LEU A 400 2.74 4.53 -12.14
CA LEU A 400 2.19 4.19 -10.84
C LEU A 400 1.27 2.97 -10.96
N PRO A 401 1.07 2.20 -9.86
CA PRO A 401 0.25 0.98 -9.91
C PRO A 401 -1.21 1.22 -10.33
N GLU A 402 -1.72 2.42 -10.11
CA GLU A 402 -3.07 2.88 -10.49
C GLU A 402 -3.20 3.23 -11.97
N GLY A 403 -2.09 3.28 -12.70
CA GLY A 403 -2.02 3.62 -14.14
C GLY A 403 -1.69 5.09 -14.42
N ASP A 404 -1.50 5.90 -13.38
CA ASP A 404 -1.05 7.28 -13.49
C ASP A 404 0.44 7.37 -13.80
N TRP A 405 0.88 8.55 -14.22
CA TRP A 405 2.27 8.85 -14.55
C TRP A 405 2.85 9.88 -13.59
N LEU A 406 4.05 9.60 -13.11
CA LEU A 406 4.84 10.56 -12.35
C LEU A 406 6.07 10.93 -13.20
N ILE A 407 6.23 12.23 -13.44
CA ILE A 407 7.35 12.76 -14.20
C ILE A 407 8.14 13.70 -13.31
N ALA A 408 9.44 13.58 -13.38
CA ALA A 408 10.36 14.48 -12.71
C ALA A 408 11.15 15.24 -13.76
N ASN A 409 10.96 16.55 -13.78
CA ASN A 409 11.44 17.50 -14.78
C ASN A 409 12.23 18.60 -14.12
N HIS A 410 12.69 19.56 -14.94
CA HIS A 410 13.21 20.84 -14.48
C HIS A 410 12.38 21.95 -15.08
N THR A 411 12.19 23.05 -14.35
CA THR A 411 11.42 24.20 -14.81
C THR A 411 12.10 25.51 -14.47
N LEU A 412 12.11 26.44 -15.45
CA LEU A 412 12.44 27.85 -15.27
C LEU A 412 11.19 28.72 -15.14
N SER A 413 10.02 28.16 -15.39
CA SER A 413 8.77 28.91 -15.40
C SER A 413 8.18 29.12 -14.00
N ASN A 414 7.31 30.10 -13.89
CA ASN A 414 6.49 30.37 -12.70
C ASN A 414 5.10 30.88 -13.15
N ASP A 415 4.58 30.28 -14.21
CA ASP A 415 3.30 30.62 -14.82
C ASP A 415 2.74 29.43 -15.62
N GLU A 416 1.55 29.58 -16.17
CA GLU A 416 0.80 28.58 -16.94
C GLU A 416 0.63 27.27 -16.13
N ASP A 417 1.28 26.16 -16.53
CA ASP A 417 1.15 24.90 -15.81
C ASP A 417 2.03 24.84 -14.55
N VAL A 418 3.02 25.71 -14.42
CA VAL A 418 3.96 25.70 -13.29
C VAL A 418 3.47 26.63 -12.19
N LEU A 419 3.00 26.04 -11.09
CA LEU A 419 2.41 26.82 -10.00
C LEU A 419 3.40 27.62 -9.17
N PHE A 420 4.64 27.13 -9.07
CA PHE A 420 5.67 27.74 -8.22
C PHE A 420 7.08 27.34 -8.65
N ASN A 421 8.01 28.30 -8.56
CA ASN A 421 9.44 28.13 -8.76
C ASN A 421 10.17 29.01 -7.71
N HIS A 422 11.26 28.51 -7.12
CA HIS A 422 12.01 29.20 -6.04
C HIS A 422 13.02 30.23 -6.55
N GLY A 423 13.44 30.15 -7.80
CA GLY A 423 14.40 31.12 -8.33
C GLY A 423 15.00 30.75 -9.67
N GLY A 424 16.03 29.95 -9.70
CA GLY A 424 16.65 29.43 -10.91
C GLY A 424 15.82 28.32 -11.55
N GLU A 425 16.50 27.30 -12.07
CA GLU A 425 15.85 26.08 -12.58
C GLU A 425 15.54 25.16 -11.39
N ASP A 426 14.26 24.84 -11.13
CA ASP A 426 13.84 23.98 -10.04
C ASP A 426 13.53 22.57 -10.48
N PHE A 427 13.73 21.60 -9.59
CA PHE A 427 13.30 20.22 -9.73
C PHE A 427 11.78 20.13 -9.61
N TRP A 428 11.09 19.90 -10.74
CA TRP A 428 9.64 19.91 -10.85
C TRP A 428 9.08 18.48 -10.99
N ILE A 429 8.29 18.04 -10.02
CA ILE A 429 7.63 16.75 -9.99
C ILE A 429 6.16 16.95 -10.34
N VAL A 430 5.67 16.18 -11.31
CA VAL A 430 4.28 16.26 -11.81
C VAL A 430 3.67 14.88 -11.85
N ARG A 431 2.47 14.74 -11.30
CA ARG A 431 1.63 13.57 -11.46
C ARG A 431 0.55 13.84 -12.49
N PHE A 432 0.40 12.92 -13.42
CA PHE A 432 -0.61 12.93 -14.46
C PHE A 432 -1.52 11.71 -14.30
N GLY A 433 -2.83 11.95 -14.36
CA GLY A 433 -3.86 10.93 -14.26
C GLY A 433 -5.02 11.20 -15.21
N GLU A 434 -6.09 10.39 -15.12
CA GLU A 434 -7.35 10.74 -15.77
C GLU A 434 -7.82 12.09 -15.21
N ALA A 435 -8.50 12.90 -16.06
CA ALA A 435 -9.03 14.19 -15.63
C ALA A 435 -9.77 14.05 -14.30
N CYS A 436 -9.20 14.63 -13.24
CA CYS A 436 -9.75 14.54 -11.91
C CYS A 436 -11.13 15.19 -11.88
N THR A 437 -12.17 14.43 -11.50
CA THR A 437 -13.49 15.00 -11.23
C THR A 437 -13.58 15.35 -9.76
N PRO A 438 -13.65 16.65 -9.39
CA PRO A 438 -13.63 17.03 -7.99
C PRO A 438 -14.71 16.31 -7.18
N THR A 439 -14.29 15.48 -6.24
CA THR A 439 -15.13 14.84 -5.23
C THR A 439 -14.65 15.26 -3.84
N PRO A 440 -15.43 15.08 -2.78
CA PRO A 440 -14.91 15.33 -1.44
C PRO A 440 -13.70 14.44 -1.16
N GLU A 441 -12.68 15.02 -0.55
CA GLU A 441 -11.42 14.37 -0.22
C GLU A 441 -11.60 13.06 0.55
N LEU A 442 -10.92 12.00 0.13
CA LEU A 442 -10.87 10.70 0.79
C LEU A 442 -9.42 10.38 1.18
N CYS A 443 -9.22 9.68 2.26
CA CYS A 443 -7.87 9.27 2.69
C CYS A 443 -7.40 8.06 1.88
N ASN A 444 -6.89 8.28 0.68
CA ASN A 444 -6.52 7.23 -0.27
C ASN A 444 -5.20 7.51 -1.02
N SER A 445 -4.48 8.56 -0.63
CA SER A 445 -3.28 9.09 -1.28
C SER A 445 -3.52 9.63 -2.70
N LEU A 446 -4.74 10.06 -2.99
CA LEU A 446 -5.12 10.78 -4.20
C LEU A 446 -5.62 12.18 -3.83
N ASP A 447 -5.49 13.13 -4.74
CA ASP A 447 -6.13 14.45 -4.66
C ASP A 447 -7.55 14.33 -5.25
N ASP A 448 -8.52 13.89 -4.43
CA ASP A 448 -9.89 13.66 -4.90
C ASP A 448 -10.63 14.99 -5.17
N ASN A 449 -10.22 16.07 -4.53
CA ASN A 449 -10.86 17.39 -4.71
C ASN A 449 -10.16 18.26 -5.76
N CYS A 450 -9.06 17.79 -6.33
CA CYS A 450 -8.32 18.42 -7.43
C CYS A 450 -7.77 19.81 -7.08
N ASN A 451 -7.37 20.04 -5.84
CA ASN A 451 -6.84 21.33 -5.40
C ASN A 451 -5.31 21.40 -5.37
N GLY A 452 -4.63 20.32 -5.77
CA GLY A 452 -3.18 20.18 -5.79
C GLY A 452 -2.56 19.69 -4.47
N LEU A 453 -3.38 19.29 -3.50
CA LEU A 453 -2.93 18.77 -2.20
C LEU A 453 -3.53 17.38 -1.97
N ILE A 454 -2.70 16.39 -1.75
CA ILE A 454 -3.11 15.00 -1.50
C ILE A 454 -3.66 14.87 -0.08
N ASP A 455 -4.84 14.22 0.07
CA ASP A 455 -5.45 13.90 1.36
C ASP A 455 -5.59 15.11 2.30
N ASP A 456 -5.79 16.32 1.76
CA ASP A 456 -5.92 17.53 2.55
C ASP A 456 -7.37 17.77 3.03
N ALA A 457 -7.54 18.61 4.04
CA ALA A 457 -8.86 19.01 4.58
C ALA A 457 -9.78 17.84 4.98
N ILE A 458 -9.26 16.61 5.09
CA ILE A 458 -10.02 15.47 5.58
C ILE A 458 -10.26 15.64 7.07
N THR A 459 -11.53 15.69 7.44
CA THR A 459 -11.94 15.67 8.85
C THR A 459 -12.74 14.42 9.10
N GLU A 460 -12.20 13.54 9.92
CA GLU A 460 -12.95 12.40 10.39
C GLU A 460 -14.12 12.85 11.26
N THR A 461 -15.22 12.15 11.15
CA THR A 461 -16.40 12.42 11.98
C THR A 461 -16.72 11.20 12.82
N ILE A 462 -17.01 11.43 14.10
CA ILE A 462 -17.48 10.38 14.98
C ILE A 462 -18.53 10.89 15.94
N SER A 463 -19.59 10.12 16.08
CA SER A 463 -20.61 10.32 17.10
C SER A 463 -20.93 9.01 17.78
N ILE A 464 -21.32 9.07 19.05
CA ILE A 464 -21.78 7.89 19.77
C ILE A 464 -23.21 8.11 20.30
N SER A 465 -23.98 7.03 20.29
CA SER A 465 -25.35 7.03 20.76
C SER A 465 -25.59 5.86 21.73
N ALA A 466 -26.60 6.00 22.61
CA ALA A 466 -26.98 4.95 23.54
C ALA A 466 -28.26 4.28 23.06
N GLY A 467 -28.26 2.95 22.95
CA GLY A 467 -29.42 2.13 22.58
C GLY A 467 -30.45 1.93 23.70
N GLY A 468 -30.27 2.63 24.84
CA GLY A 468 -31.18 2.54 25.99
C GLY A 468 -30.80 3.52 27.11
N PRO A 469 -31.43 3.39 28.30
CA PRO A 469 -31.15 4.27 29.41
C PRO A 469 -29.69 4.21 29.88
N ILE A 470 -29.04 5.35 30.00
CA ILE A 470 -27.66 5.47 30.49
C ILE A 470 -27.52 5.46 32.01
N THR A 471 -28.65 5.37 32.72
CA THR A 471 -28.72 5.16 34.18
C THR A 471 -29.48 3.91 34.45
N PHE A 472 -28.83 2.92 35.05
CA PHE A 472 -29.42 1.62 35.38
C PHE A 472 -28.81 1.02 36.65
N CYS A 473 -29.43 -0.02 37.14
CA CYS A 473 -28.96 -0.71 38.33
C CYS A 473 -27.81 -1.70 38.02
N GLN A 474 -26.99 -1.98 39.01
CA GLN A 474 -25.92 -2.99 38.92
C GLN A 474 -26.46 -4.34 38.43
N GLY A 475 -25.83 -4.88 37.38
CA GLY A 475 -26.27 -6.07 36.65
C GLY A 475 -27.01 -5.77 35.37
N GLY A 476 -27.39 -4.51 35.11
CA GLY A 476 -27.87 -4.03 33.82
C GLY A 476 -26.73 -3.64 32.87
N ASN A 477 -27.11 -3.30 31.67
CA ASN A 477 -26.18 -2.82 30.63
C ASN A 477 -26.87 -1.85 29.68
N VAL A 478 -26.06 -1.15 28.88
CA VAL A 478 -26.51 -0.35 27.76
C VAL A 478 -25.55 -0.57 26.59
N LEU A 479 -26.06 -0.75 25.39
CA LEU A 479 -25.27 -0.83 24.18
C LEU A 479 -25.00 0.61 23.70
N LEU A 480 -23.73 0.97 23.52
CA LEU A 480 -23.34 2.18 22.85
C LEU A 480 -22.98 1.82 21.39
N THR A 481 -23.34 2.70 20.46
CA THR A 481 -23.08 2.55 19.03
C THR A 481 -22.32 3.77 18.56
N ALA A 482 -21.22 3.57 17.86
CA ALA A 482 -20.46 4.60 17.15
C ALA A 482 -20.91 4.66 15.69
N THR A 483 -21.08 5.89 15.17
CA THR A 483 -21.21 6.19 13.76
C THR A 483 -20.02 7.07 13.42
N TYR A 484 -19.22 6.65 12.44
CA TYR A 484 -17.92 7.23 12.13
C TYR A 484 -17.59 7.10 10.64
N SER A 485 -16.66 7.91 10.13
CA SER A 485 -16.15 7.88 8.77
C SER A 485 -14.80 7.18 8.63
N GLY A 486 -13.96 7.17 9.67
CA GLY A 486 -12.62 6.59 9.64
C GLY A 486 -12.55 5.07 9.50
N ALA A 487 -11.35 4.54 9.31
CA ALA A 487 -11.12 3.12 9.03
C ALA A 487 -11.25 2.22 10.27
N THR A 488 -10.91 2.72 11.45
CA THR A 488 -10.91 1.95 12.70
C THR A 488 -11.54 2.72 13.85
N VAL A 489 -11.98 2.00 14.87
CA VAL A 489 -12.49 2.60 16.11
C VAL A 489 -11.87 1.98 17.34
N GLN A 490 -11.69 2.78 18.38
CA GLN A 490 -11.25 2.36 19.72
C GLN A 490 -12.10 3.01 20.80
N TRP A 491 -12.81 2.20 21.58
CA TRP A 491 -13.56 2.68 22.74
C TRP A 491 -12.65 3.01 23.91
N LYS A 492 -12.94 4.11 24.57
CA LYS A 492 -12.25 4.60 25.78
C LYS A 492 -13.20 4.74 26.94
N LYS A 493 -12.71 4.49 28.15
CA LYS A 493 -13.41 4.73 29.39
C LYS A 493 -12.62 5.71 30.24
N ASN A 494 -13.21 6.83 30.60
CA ASN A 494 -12.56 7.92 31.33
C ASN A 494 -11.23 8.35 30.69
N GLY A 495 -11.18 8.39 29.35
CA GLY A 495 -10.01 8.78 28.56
C GLY A 495 -8.99 7.65 28.33
N THR A 496 -9.18 6.45 28.90
CA THR A 496 -8.24 5.32 28.73
C THR A 496 -8.83 4.28 27.78
N ASN A 497 -8.02 3.78 26.86
CA ASN A 497 -8.42 2.73 25.92
C ASN A 497 -8.94 1.48 26.65
N ILE A 498 -10.01 0.93 26.14
CA ILE A 498 -10.54 -0.36 26.61
C ILE A 498 -9.91 -1.44 25.71
N PRO A 499 -9.05 -2.31 26.26
CA PRO A 499 -8.35 -3.31 25.45
C PRO A 499 -9.32 -4.19 24.64
N GLY A 500 -9.08 -4.26 23.30
CA GLY A 500 -9.87 -5.08 22.38
C GLY A 500 -11.26 -4.53 22.03
N ALA A 501 -11.63 -3.32 22.47
CA ALA A 501 -12.91 -2.69 22.17
C ALA A 501 -12.82 -1.88 20.87
N THR A 502 -12.74 -2.57 19.74
CA THR A 502 -12.58 -2.02 18.38
C THR A 502 -13.80 -2.25 17.47
N SER A 503 -14.90 -2.72 18.01
CA SER A 503 -16.16 -2.87 17.26
C SER A 503 -16.95 -1.55 17.22
N PRO A 504 -17.79 -1.34 16.18
CA PRO A 504 -18.72 -0.19 16.13
C PRO A 504 -19.66 -0.08 17.32
N THR A 505 -19.83 -1.15 18.10
CA THR A 505 -20.68 -1.19 19.27
C THR A 505 -19.92 -1.67 20.50
N TYR A 506 -20.26 -1.10 21.66
CA TYR A 506 -19.69 -1.52 22.93
C TYR A 506 -20.77 -1.66 24.01
N LEU A 507 -20.81 -2.84 24.65
CA LEU A 507 -21.79 -3.13 25.73
C LEU A 507 -21.25 -2.67 27.08
N VAL A 508 -21.83 -1.61 27.62
CA VAL A 508 -21.42 -1.00 28.88
C VAL A 508 -22.19 -1.55 30.05
N ASN A 509 -21.49 -2.05 31.07
CA ASN A 509 -22.02 -2.57 32.32
C ASN A 509 -21.45 -1.92 33.58
N SER A 510 -20.60 -0.90 33.43
CA SER A 510 -19.92 -0.24 34.54
C SER A 510 -19.97 1.29 34.41
N LYS A 511 -19.97 1.96 35.56
CA LYS A 511 -20.02 3.43 35.63
C LYS A 511 -18.77 4.07 35.05
N GLY A 512 -18.94 5.11 34.22
CA GLY A 512 -17.84 5.89 33.64
C GLY A 512 -18.33 6.77 32.49
N THR A 513 -17.44 7.63 32.01
CA THR A 513 -17.61 8.36 30.75
C THR A 513 -16.99 7.53 29.63
N TYR A 514 -17.75 7.28 28.59
CA TYR A 514 -17.33 6.50 27.43
C TYR A 514 -17.25 7.42 26.23
N THR A 515 -16.14 7.32 25.52
CA THR A 515 -15.87 7.97 24.23
C THR A 515 -15.41 6.91 23.25
N CYS A 516 -15.53 7.19 21.98
CA CYS A 516 -14.98 6.36 20.91
C CYS A 516 -14.10 7.24 20.04
N GLU A 517 -12.92 6.77 19.70
CA GLU A 517 -11.97 7.42 18.80
C GLU A 517 -12.03 6.70 17.48
N THR A 518 -12.10 7.45 16.37
CA THR A 518 -11.92 6.91 15.03
C THR A 518 -10.55 7.34 14.51
N THR A 519 -9.93 6.48 13.72
CA THR A 519 -8.62 6.73 13.13
C THR A 519 -8.63 6.27 11.69
N SER A 520 -8.14 7.12 10.80
CA SER A 520 -7.71 6.81 9.44
C SER A 520 -6.21 7.13 9.31
N PRO A 521 -5.56 6.82 8.20
CA PRO A 521 -4.18 7.26 7.95
C PRO A 521 -4.01 8.78 8.00
N CYS A 522 -5.08 9.56 7.71
CA CYS A 522 -5.02 11.03 7.56
C CYS A 522 -5.46 11.80 8.80
N ASP A 523 -6.35 11.26 9.63
CA ASP A 523 -6.89 11.99 10.78
C ASP A 523 -7.34 11.06 11.91
N THR A 524 -7.44 11.62 13.10
CA THR A 524 -7.95 10.93 14.31
C THR A 524 -8.90 11.85 15.06
N GLU A 525 -10.16 11.44 15.19
CA GLU A 525 -11.19 12.21 15.85
C GLU A 525 -11.80 11.46 17.06
N LEU A 526 -12.14 12.21 18.10
CA LEU A 526 -12.71 11.68 19.34
C LEU A 526 -14.15 12.14 19.52
N SER A 527 -15.07 11.20 19.74
CA SER A 527 -16.47 11.51 20.01
C SER A 527 -16.69 12.32 21.29
N THR A 528 -17.80 13.02 21.36
CA THR A 528 -18.34 13.52 22.64
C THR A 528 -18.62 12.36 23.60
N GLY A 529 -18.40 12.57 24.91
CA GLY A 529 -18.52 11.51 25.91
C GLY A 529 -19.95 11.23 26.36
N ILE A 530 -20.33 9.97 26.51
CA ILE A 530 -21.55 9.55 27.17
C ILE A 530 -21.23 9.08 28.59
N PHE A 531 -21.81 9.74 29.60
CA PHE A 531 -21.65 9.30 30.99
C PHE A 531 -22.69 8.26 31.36
N VAL A 532 -22.25 7.02 31.60
CA VAL A 532 -23.09 5.92 32.06
C VAL A 532 -23.04 5.83 33.58
N ASN A 533 -24.23 5.90 34.21
CA ASN A 533 -24.37 5.86 35.66
C ASN A 533 -24.94 4.53 36.12
N VAL A 534 -24.10 3.67 36.68
CA VAL A 534 -24.52 2.39 37.24
C VAL A 534 -24.75 2.56 38.74
N GLN A 535 -25.97 2.40 39.13
CA GLN A 535 -26.41 2.53 40.53
C GLN A 535 -26.24 1.21 41.27
N LYS A 536 -25.64 1.29 42.49
CA LYS A 536 -25.46 0.10 43.32
C LYS A 536 -26.78 -0.44 43.81
N ASN A 537 -26.97 -1.74 43.69
CA ASN A 537 -28.08 -2.45 44.31
C ASN A 537 -27.99 -2.36 45.85
N PRO A 538 -29.11 -2.35 46.57
CA PRO A 538 -29.05 -2.42 48.02
C PRO A 538 -28.51 -3.77 48.50
N PRO A 539 -27.89 -3.84 49.68
CA PRO A 539 -27.68 -5.12 50.34
C PRO A 539 -29.03 -5.81 50.58
N ALA A 540 -29.08 -7.10 50.35
CA ALA A 540 -30.30 -7.88 50.54
C ALA A 540 -29.94 -9.21 51.23
N SER A 541 -30.45 -9.37 52.43
CA SER A 541 -30.33 -10.59 53.21
C SER A 541 -31.56 -10.76 54.08
N ILE A 542 -31.90 -12.01 54.38
CA ILE A 542 -32.94 -12.35 55.37
C ILE A 542 -32.37 -13.31 56.39
N THR A 543 -32.88 -13.21 57.60
CA THR A 543 -32.58 -14.11 58.73
C THR A 543 -33.86 -14.66 59.33
N ALA A 544 -33.79 -15.86 59.89
CA ALA A 544 -34.91 -16.46 60.64
C ALA A 544 -34.80 -16.14 62.15
N GLY A 545 -35.85 -15.66 62.75
CA GLY A 545 -35.93 -15.38 64.19
C GLY A 545 -36.17 -16.61 65.06
N GLY A 546 -36.20 -17.80 64.49
CA GLY A 546 -36.39 -19.08 65.17
C GLY A 546 -36.24 -20.27 64.25
N ALA A 547 -36.65 -21.45 64.74
CA ALA A 547 -36.55 -22.68 63.93
C ALA A 547 -37.43 -22.59 62.69
N THR A 548 -36.83 -22.99 61.52
CA THR A 548 -37.50 -22.98 60.21
C THR A 548 -38.27 -24.26 59.91
N THR A 549 -38.26 -25.20 60.84
CA THR A 549 -39.08 -26.44 60.82
C THR A 549 -39.98 -26.45 62.03
N PHE A 550 -41.28 -26.49 61.82
CA PHE A 550 -42.30 -26.50 62.92
C PHE A 550 -43.55 -27.25 62.46
N CYS A 551 -44.39 -27.63 63.45
CA CYS A 551 -45.65 -28.33 63.15
C CYS A 551 -46.75 -27.37 62.67
N ALA A 552 -47.77 -27.91 62.01
CA ALA A 552 -48.96 -27.16 61.61
C ALA A 552 -49.52 -26.29 62.74
N GLY A 553 -49.72 -24.97 62.47
CA GLY A 553 -50.12 -23.97 63.49
C GLY A 553 -48.95 -23.15 64.06
N GLY A 554 -47.68 -23.57 63.81
CA GLY A 554 -46.51 -22.82 64.19
C GLY A 554 -46.16 -21.74 63.15
N SER A 555 -45.16 -20.94 63.47
CA SER A 555 -44.66 -19.87 62.56
C SER A 555 -43.21 -19.52 62.82
N VAL A 556 -42.56 -18.91 61.85
CA VAL A 556 -41.26 -18.28 62.02
C VAL A 556 -41.30 -16.86 61.47
N VAL A 557 -40.73 -15.92 62.19
CA VAL A 557 -40.57 -14.56 61.73
C VAL A 557 -39.25 -14.49 60.89
N LEU A 558 -39.38 -14.11 59.64
CA LEU A 558 -38.24 -13.82 58.74
C LEU A 558 -38.05 -12.31 58.74
N THR A 559 -36.78 -11.87 58.94
CA THR A 559 -36.47 -10.45 59.04
C THR A 559 -35.49 -10.10 57.92
N ALA A 560 -35.81 -9.10 57.11
CA ALA A 560 -34.91 -8.55 56.11
C ALA A 560 -33.92 -7.56 56.76
N ASN A 561 -32.77 -7.34 56.11
CA ASN A 561 -31.79 -6.36 56.59
C ASN A 561 -32.39 -4.94 56.65
N ALA A 562 -32.15 -4.24 57.79
CA ALA A 562 -32.59 -2.86 58.00
C ALA A 562 -31.68 -1.86 57.16
N GLY A 563 -32.31 -0.74 56.78
CA GLY A 563 -31.55 0.36 56.12
C GLY A 563 -32.49 1.54 55.79
N GLY A 564 -31.96 2.76 55.90
CA GLY A 564 -32.71 3.95 55.48
C GLY A 564 -32.99 3.97 53.96
N GLY A 565 -34.23 4.32 53.57
CA GLY A 565 -34.62 4.41 52.17
C GLY A 565 -34.75 3.06 51.45
N LEU A 566 -35.05 1.99 52.21
CA LEU A 566 -35.31 0.66 51.63
C LEU A 566 -36.81 0.37 51.72
N SER A 567 -37.33 -0.34 50.75
CA SER A 567 -38.64 -0.96 50.74
C SER A 567 -38.50 -2.47 50.49
N TYR A 568 -39.46 -3.21 50.91
CA TYR A 568 -39.41 -4.67 50.96
C TYR A 568 -40.61 -5.26 50.22
N GLN A 569 -40.42 -6.43 49.66
CA GLN A 569 -41.45 -7.25 49.06
C GLN A 569 -41.07 -8.71 49.23
N TRP A 570 -41.91 -9.48 49.95
CA TRP A 570 -41.65 -10.89 50.19
C TRP A 570 -42.20 -11.77 49.09
N TYR A 571 -41.53 -12.87 48.87
CA TYR A 571 -41.86 -13.89 47.88
C TYR A 571 -41.83 -15.28 48.57
N LYS A 572 -42.72 -16.18 48.08
CA LYS A 572 -42.64 -17.60 48.33
C LYS A 572 -42.38 -18.32 47.02
N GLY A 573 -41.18 -18.93 46.91
CA GLY A 573 -40.66 -19.33 45.61
C GLY A 573 -40.49 -18.13 44.66
N GLU A 574 -41.08 -18.19 43.48
CA GLU A 574 -41.14 -17.06 42.55
C GLU A 574 -42.43 -16.22 42.68
N SER A 575 -43.38 -16.64 43.49
CA SER A 575 -44.67 -15.95 43.66
C SER A 575 -44.58 -14.82 44.69
N LEU A 576 -45.06 -13.66 44.30
CA LEU A 576 -45.19 -12.48 45.17
C LEU A 576 -46.20 -12.75 46.26
N ILE A 577 -45.90 -12.40 47.53
CA ILE A 577 -46.83 -12.44 48.63
C ILE A 577 -47.53 -11.06 48.76
N ALA A 578 -48.78 -10.98 48.34
CA ALA A 578 -49.51 -9.72 48.27
C ALA A 578 -49.53 -9.02 49.61
N GLY A 579 -49.19 -7.71 49.64
CA GLY A 579 -49.23 -6.89 50.89
C GLY A 579 -48.08 -7.14 51.87
N ALA A 580 -47.18 -8.10 51.61
CA ALA A 580 -46.04 -8.38 52.49
C ALA A 580 -44.84 -7.42 52.16
N THR A 581 -44.99 -6.19 52.67
CA THR A 581 -44.03 -5.10 52.41
C THR A 581 -43.28 -4.61 53.65
N SER A 582 -43.54 -5.25 54.81
CA SER A 582 -42.80 -4.94 56.02
C SER A 582 -41.41 -5.57 56.03
N ILE A 583 -40.54 -5.03 56.89
CA ILE A 583 -39.19 -5.60 57.11
C ILE A 583 -39.25 -7.03 57.64
N ASN A 584 -40.32 -7.35 58.37
CA ASN A 584 -40.57 -8.67 58.90
C ASN A 584 -41.71 -9.34 58.14
N TYR A 585 -41.58 -10.64 57.93
CA TYR A 585 -42.67 -11.50 57.45
C TYR A 585 -42.78 -12.76 58.27
N THR A 586 -44.02 -13.07 58.75
CA THR A 586 -44.26 -14.28 59.47
C THR A 586 -44.69 -15.41 58.55
N ALA A 587 -43.84 -16.40 58.41
CA ALA A 587 -44.07 -17.57 57.56
C ALA A 587 -44.77 -18.68 58.40
N THR A 588 -45.95 -19.10 57.94
CA THR A 588 -46.79 -20.13 58.57
C THR A 588 -46.96 -21.37 57.69
N ILE A 589 -46.50 -21.34 56.44
CA ILE A 589 -46.68 -22.36 55.41
C ILE A 589 -45.33 -22.81 54.89
N ALA A 590 -45.17 -24.09 54.64
CA ALA A 590 -43.92 -24.61 54.02
C ALA A 590 -43.63 -23.95 52.67
N GLY A 591 -42.38 -23.68 52.44
CA GLY A 591 -41.90 -23.08 51.15
C GLY A 591 -40.55 -22.36 51.27
N ASN A 592 -40.04 -21.94 50.16
CA ASN A 592 -38.80 -21.17 50.03
C ASN A 592 -39.12 -19.67 50.01
N TYR A 593 -38.67 -18.93 51.01
CA TYR A 593 -38.95 -17.52 51.18
C TYR A 593 -37.73 -16.67 50.82
N LYS A 594 -37.95 -15.59 50.08
CA LYS A 594 -36.98 -14.54 49.81
C LYS A 594 -37.63 -13.16 49.90
N CYS A 595 -36.82 -12.15 50.15
CA CYS A 595 -37.25 -10.76 50.14
C CYS A 595 -36.55 -9.96 49.06
N ARG A 596 -37.29 -9.28 48.20
CA ARG A 596 -36.76 -8.25 47.32
C ARG A 596 -36.61 -6.97 48.13
N VAL A 597 -35.37 -6.51 48.27
CA VAL A 597 -35.04 -5.24 48.91
C VAL A 597 -34.80 -4.22 47.81
N THR A 598 -35.56 -3.12 47.83
CA THR A 598 -35.48 -2.06 46.80
C THR A 598 -35.04 -0.76 47.45
N LYS A 599 -34.08 -0.07 46.87
CA LYS A 599 -33.68 1.29 47.25
C LYS A 599 -34.67 2.28 46.66
N THR A 600 -35.47 2.95 47.52
CA THR A 600 -36.58 3.80 47.07
C THR A 600 -36.18 4.98 46.24
N ALA A 601 -34.98 5.55 46.49
CA ALA A 601 -34.44 6.69 45.73
C ALA A 601 -34.04 6.36 44.27
N THR A 602 -33.76 5.10 43.96
CA THR A 602 -33.23 4.69 42.66
C THR A 602 -34.05 3.61 41.98
N GLY A 603 -34.92 2.94 42.68
CA GLY A 603 -35.66 1.77 42.19
C GLY A 603 -34.83 0.48 42.09
N CYS A 604 -33.51 0.57 42.36
CA CYS A 604 -32.63 -0.60 42.28
C CYS A 604 -32.96 -1.60 43.38
N PHE A 605 -32.98 -2.87 43.01
CA PHE A 605 -33.33 -3.94 43.93
C PHE A 605 -32.36 -5.11 43.87
N LYS A 606 -32.38 -5.91 44.94
CA LYS A 606 -31.69 -7.20 45.00
C LYS A 606 -32.57 -8.17 45.76
N ASN A 607 -32.58 -9.42 45.35
CA ASN A 607 -33.21 -10.48 46.12
C ASN A 607 -32.25 -10.98 47.21
N SER A 608 -32.79 -11.29 48.38
CA SER A 608 -32.04 -11.87 49.50
C SER A 608 -31.60 -13.33 49.21
N ASN A 609 -30.85 -13.90 50.12
CA ASN A 609 -30.77 -15.34 50.27
C ASN A 609 -32.16 -15.95 50.46
N VAL A 610 -32.31 -17.23 50.22
CA VAL A 610 -33.53 -17.99 50.40
C VAL A 610 -33.49 -18.70 51.77
N ILE A 611 -34.60 -18.64 52.50
CA ILE A 611 -34.82 -19.48 53.71
C ILE A 611 -35.92 -20.44 53.38
N SER A 612 -35.63 -21.75 53.55
CA SER A 612 -36.64 -22.84 53.46
C SER A 612 -37.31 -23.06 54.76
N VAL A 613 -38.66 -22.97 54.77
CA VAL A 613 -39.52 -23.24 55.90
C VAL A 613 -40.22 -24.59 55.65
N SER A 614 -40.06 -25.50 56.56
CA SER A 614 -40.67 -26.83 56.54
C SER A 614 -41.78 -26.93 57.56
N VAL A 615 -42.92 -27.46 57.14
CA VAL A 615 -44.06 -27.78 58.04
C VAL A 615 -44.38 -29.27 57.84
N PRO A 616 -43.66 -30.18 58.49
CA PRO A 616 -43.87 -31.60 58.32
C PRO A 616 -45.25 -32.00 58.85
N CYS A 617 -46.14 -32.51 57.99
CA CYS A 617 -47.43 -33.08 58.32
C CYS A 617 -47.56 -34.47 57.72
N LYS A 618 -47.59 -35.49 58.56
CA LYS A 618 -47.94 -36.90 58.34
C LYS A 618 -46.99 -37.76 57.54
N GLU A 619 -46.70 -38.87 58.15
CA GLU A 619 -46.09 -40.08 57.54
C GLU A 619 -46.85 -40.56 56.29
N GLY A 620 -46.07 -41.01 55.28
CA GLY A 620 -46.48 -41.99 54.30
C GLY A 620 -46.77 -41.49 52.92
N GLU A 621 -45.75 -41.54 52.06
CA GLU A 621 -45.76 -42.25 50.78
C GLU A 621 -44.42 -42.13 50.12
N LEU A 622 -43.77 -43.28 49.87
CA LEU A 622 -42.56 -43.42 49.01
C LEU A 622 -42.99 -43.21 47.58
N ILE A 623 -42.44 -42.21 46.95
CA ILE A 623 -42.50 -42.03 45.47
C ILE A 623 -41.23 -42.67 44.92
N SER A 624 -41.36 -43.72 44.13
CA SER A 624 -40.25 -44.33 43.36
C SER A 624 -39.90 -43.41 42.18
N GLU A 625 -38.67 -43.04 42.11
CA GLU A 625 -38.13 -42.33 40.91
C GLU A 625 -38.15 -43.27 39.69
N ASN A 626 -38.68 -42.78 38.57
CA ASN A 626 -38.63 -43.44 37.29
C ASN A 626 -37.32 -43.10 36.63
N THR A 627 -36.41 -44.03 36.41
CA THR A 627 -35.11 -43.81 35.76
C THR A 627 -34.99 -44.56 34.47
N ILE A 628 -34.30 -43.93 33.48
CA ILE A 628 -33.78 -44.58 32.28
C ILE A 628 -32.30 -44.92 32.55
N HIS A 629 -31.90 -46.09 32.17
CA HIS A 629 -30.52 -46.51 32.27
C HIS A 629 -29.98 -46.77 30.87
N ILE A 630 -28.79 -46.17 30.55
CA ILE A 630 -28.08 -46.34 29.31
C ILE A 630 -26.71 -46.95 29.62
N TYR A 631 -26.43 -48.12 29.06
CA TYR A 631 -25.14 -48.79 29.26
C TYR A 631 -24.69 -49.59 28.05
N PRO A 632 -23.38 -49.76 27.81
CA PRO A 632 -22.34 -49.01 28.49
C PRO A 632 -22.39 -47.52 28.12
N ASN A 633 -21.91 -46.66 29.02
CA ASN A 633 -21.76 -45.25 28.78
C ASN A 633 -20.46 -44.78 29.50
N PRO A 634 -19.39 -44.46 28.79
CA PRO A 634 -19.24 -44.35 27.31
C PRO A 634 -19.37 -45.70 26.56
N ALA A 635 -19.69 -45.62 25.26
CA ALA A 635 -19.98 -46.75 24.41
C ALA A 635 -19.27 -46.67 23.05
N ASN A 636 -18.84 -47.85 22.51
CA ASN A 636 -18.21 -47.91 21.17
C ASN A 636 -19.22 -48.24 20.05
N ASP A 637 -19.77 -49.42 20.02
CA ASP A 637 -20.57 -49.87 18.87
C ASP A 637 -22.06 -50.01 19.17
N LYS A 638 -22.41 -50.17 20.45
CA LYS A 638 -23.79 -50.44 20.86
C LYS A 638 -24.06 -49.88 22.25
N ILE A 639 -25.28 -49.37 22.43
CA ILE A 639 -25.86 -49.03 23.74
C ILE A 639 -27.11 -49.84 23.98
N THR A 640 -27.35 -50.19 25.23
CA THR A 640 -28.58 -50.76 25.71
C THR A 640 -29.34 -49.73 26.55
N ILE A 641 -30.57 -49.51 26.20
CA ILE A 641 -31.49 -48.64 26.96
C ILE A 641 -32.41 -49.53 27.77
N SER A 642 -32.50 -49.32 29.10
CA SER A 642 -33.41 -50.07 29.97
C SER A 642 -34.26 -49.15 30.82
N PHE A 643 -35.45 -49.59 31.12
CA PHE A 643 -36.46 -48.88 31.94
C PHE A 643 -36.91 -49.77 33.08
N ASP A 644 -37.13 -49.15 34.24
CA ASP A 644 -37.60 -49.84 35.46
C ASP A 644 -39.10 -50.18 35.43
N ARG A 645 -39.82 -49.73 34.37
CA ARG A 645 -41.26 -50.02 34.20
C ARG A 645 -41.54 -50.58 32.80
N GLU A 646 -42.65 -51.33 32.73
CA GLU A 646 -43.13 -51.88 31.45
C GLU A 646 -43.61 -50.79 30.48
N ILE A 647 -43.18 -50.89 29.24
CA ILE A 647 -43.62 -50.00 28.16
C ILE A 647 -44.92 -50.51 27.59
N LEU A 648 -46.02 -49.77 27.85
CA LEU A 648 -47.39 -50.19 27.55
C LEU A 648 -47.79 -49.97 26.07
N SER A 649 -47.01 -49.21 25.29
CA SER A 649 -47.30 -48.93 23.90
C SER A 649 -46.00 -48.66 23.09
N LYS A 650 -46.05 -48.88 21.76
CA LYS A 650 -44.96 -48.50 20.86
C LYS A 650 -44.61 -47.02 21.04
N THR A 651 -43.39 -46.77 21.52
CA THR A 651 -42.95 -45.42 21.85
C THR A 651 -41.73 -45.05 20.98
N GLN A 652 -41.78 -43.92 20.33
CA GLN A 652 -40.69 -43.37 19.52
C GLN A 652 -39.71 -42.58 20.37
N LEU A 653 -38.44 -42.88 20.25
CA LEU A 653 -37.34 -42.06 20.78
C LEU A 653 -36.42 -41.62 19.67
N THR A 654 -35.70 -40.54 19.92
CA THR A 654 -34.73 -39.97 19.02
C THR A 654 -33.35 -39.83 19.66
N ILE A 655 -32.31 -40.06 18.90
CA ILE A 655 -30.93 -39.72 19.28
C ILE A 655 -30.55 -38.45 18.55
N VAL A 656 -30.10 -37.45 19.29
CA VAL A 656 -29.66 -36.15 18.74
C VAL A 656 -28.26 -35.81 19.15
N GLU A 657 -27.52 -35.18 18.25
CA GLU A 657 -26.21 -34.59 18.54
C GLU A 657 -26.36 -33.34 19.42
N VAL A 658 -25.25 -32.86 19.99
CA VAL A 658 -25.19 -31.56 20.73
C VAL A 658 -25.63 -30.38 19.87
N THR A 659 -25.61 -30.48 18.56
CA THR A 659 -26.09 -29.45 17.61
C THR A 659 -27.63 -29.41 17.50
N GLY A 660 -28.33 -30.40 18.09
CA GLY A 660 -29.79 -30.59 17.94
C GLY A 660 -30.19 -31.38 16.69
N LYS A 661 -29.25 -31.88 15.90
CA LYS A 661 -29.54 -32.71 14.70
C LYS A 661 -29.92 -34.12 15.13
N ILE A 662 -31.05 -34.64 14.66
CA ILE A 662 -31.46 -36.02 14.85
C ILE A 662 -30.57 -36.92 14.00
N VAL A 663 -29.91 -37.87 14.65
CA VAL A 663 -29.03 -38.83 13.97
C VAL A 663 -29.65 -40.23 13.88
N LYS A 664 -30.59 -40.55 14.74
CA LYS A 664 -31.34 -41.80 14.70
C LYS A 664 -32.70 -41.68 15.35
N GLU A 665 -33.70 -42.29 14.75
CA GLU A 665 -35.03 -42.53 15.32
C GLU A 665 -35.27 -44.01 15.49
N PHE A 666 -35.87 -44.44 16.60
CA PHE A 666 -36.16 -45.82 16.86
C PHE A 666 -37.38 -45.96 17.74
N TYR A 667 -37.93 -47.17 17.79
CA TYR A 667 -39.10 -47.50 18.57
C TYR A 667 -38.74 -48.51 19.66
N LEU A 668 -39.30 -48.29 20.84
CA LEU A 668 -39.23 -49.22 21.96
C LEU A 668 -40.39 -50.19 21.86
N PHE A 669 -40.11 -51.46 22.00
CA PHE A 669 -41.08 -52.56 22.05
C PHE A 669 -41.01 -53.38 23.34
N SER A 670 -40.00 -53.12 24.18
CA SER A 670 -39.78 -53.82 25.45
C SER A 670 -39.03 -52.89 26.43
N ASN A 671 -38.94 -53.26 27.69
CA ASN A 671 -38.24 -52.53 28.75
C ASN A 671 -36.74 -52.44 28.51
N GLN A 672 -36.20 -53.22 27.57
CA GLN A 672 -34.79 -53.19 27.22
C GLN A 672 -34.64 -53.26 25.69
N THR A 673 -33.87 -52.33 25.12
CA THR A 673 -33.64 -52.25 23.67
C THR A 673 -32.22 -51.91 23.40
N ASP A 674 -31.60 -52.70 22.47
CA ASP A 674 -30.23 -52.52 22.01
C ASP A 674 -30.24 -51.61 20.77
N ILE A 675 -29.36 -50.62 20.76
CA ILE A 675 -29.21 -49.67 19.66
C ILE A 675 -27.78 -49.75 19.16
N ASN A 676 -27.64 -50.08 17.90
CA ASN A 676 -26.33 -50.03 17.21
C ASN A 676 -25.99 -48.54 16.92
N ILE A 677 -24.81 -48.11 17.36
CA ILE A 677 -24.26 -46.76 17.21
C ILE A 677 -22.88 -46.78 16.55
N SER A 678 -22.47 -47.90 15.94
CA SER A 678 -21.15 -48.05 15.31
C SER A 678 -20.88 -47.05 14.20
N GLU A 679 -21.93 -46.51 13.55
CA GLU A 679 -21.82 -45.50 12.49
C GLU A 679 -21.81 -44.04 13.02
N PHE A 680 -21.94 -43.87 14.34
CA PHE A 680 -21.90 -42.54 14.91
C PHE A 680 -20.47 -42.09 15.10
N ALA A 681 -20.21 -40.78 14.85
CA ALA A 681 -18.92 -40.17 15.17
C ALA A 681 -18.70 -40.16 16.69
N ALA A 682 -17.46 -40.13 17.13
CA ALA A 682 -17.14 -39.95 18.55
C ALA A 682 -17.70 -38.59 19.02
N GLY A 683 -18.42 -38.60 20.16
CA GLY A 683 -19.09 -37.39 20.64
C GLY A 683 -20.16 -37.64 21.68
N VAL A 684 -20.83 -36.59 22.12
CA VAL A 684 -21.92 -36.64 23.10
C VAL A 684 -23.26 -36.60 22.38
N TYR A 685 -24.15 -37.50 22.79
CA TYR A 685 -25.49 -37.66 22.21
C TYR A 685 -26.56 -37.64 23.31
N PHE A 686 -27.73 -37.20 22.95
CA PHE A 686 -28.93 -37.18 23.82
C PHE A 686 -29.94 -38.17 23.26
N ILE A 687 -30.54 -38.99 24.15
CA ILE A 687 -31.73 -39.79 23.87
C ILE A 687 -32.93 -39.03 24.40
N GLN A 688 -33.87 -38.73 23.53
CA GLN A 688 -35.03 -37.90 23.90
C GLN A 688 -36.34 -38.53 23.40
N GLY A 689 -37.39 -38.34 24.16
CA GLY A 689 -38.75 -38.75 23.79
C GLY A 689 -39.74 -38.69 24.92
N ASN A 690 -40.99 -39.03 24.61
CA ASN A 690 -42.06 -39.05 25.59
C ASN A 690 -42.53 -40.49 25.77
N ILE A 691 -42.43 -41.01 27.02
CA ILE A 691 -42.85 -42.35 27.38
C ILE A 691 -43.99 -42.23 28.43
N ASN A 692 -45.16 -42.70 28.09
CA ASN A 692 -46.34 -42.68 28.94
C ASN A 692 -46.66 -41.29 29.52
N GLY A 693 -46.43 -40.22 28.74
CA GLY A 693 -46.68 -38.82 29.13
C GLY A 693 -45.56 -38.12 29.89
N ILE A 694 -44.44 -38.80 30.12
CA ILE A 694 -43.22 -38.26 30.77
C ILE A 694 -42.17 -38.03 29.71
N VAL A 695 -41.62 -36.82 29.68
CA VAL A 695 -40.51 -36.48 28.75
C VAL A 695 -39.20 -36.90 29.41
N TYR A 696 -38.42 -37.69 28.66
CA TYR A 696 -37.11 -38.16 29.06
C TYR A 696 -36.04 -37.52 28.17
N SER A 697 -34.91 -37.19 28.77
CA SER A 697 -33.71 -36.77 28.06
C SER A 697 -32.49 -37.25 28.83
N GLU A 698 -31.76 -38.21 28.26
CA GLU A 698 -30.59 -38.81 28.87
C GLU A 698 -29.38 -38.75 27.93
N ILE A 699 -28.19 -38.74 28.49
CA ILE A 699 -26.94 -38.51 27.77
C ILE A 699 -26.13 -39.79 27.70
N PHE A 700 -25.54 -40.08 26.50
CA PHE A 700 -24.45 -41.06 26.39
C PHE A 700 -23.29 -40.47 25.56
N VAL A 701 -22.11 -41.07 25.77
CA VAL A 701 -20.87 -40.71 25.07
C VAL A 701 -20.51 -41.84 24.13
N LYS A 702 -20.32 -41.54 22.86
CA LYS A 702 -19.73 -42.42 21.84
C LYS A 702 -18.22 -42.17 21.80
N GLU A 703 -17.44 -43.21 22.04
CA GLU A 703 -15.97 -43.21 21.89
C GLU A 703 -15.52 -43.58 20.47
#